data_9979af73137bbe03b8b3d8ddcefb18b8
#
_entry.id   9979af73137bbe03b8b3d8ddcefb18b8
#
_cell.length_a   1.000
_cell.length_b   1.000
_cell.length_c   1.000
_cell.angle_alpha   90.00
_cell.angle_beta   90.00
_cell.angle_gamma   90.00
#
_symmetry.space_group_name_H-M   'P 1'
#
loop_
_entity.id
_entity.type
_entity.pdbx_description
1 polymer ?
#
loop_
_entity_poly.entity_id
_entity_poly.type
_entity_poly.pdbx_seq_one_letter_code
_entity_poly.pdbx_strand_id
1 'polypeptide(L)'
;MSEAAPHSQSSCPGLSRASTDFGAAGKNVDGRDKPGHDGVLGRSRHIVSAAALAFILAITGFVAWVYSLGPLPLDESRQVSTTIVDRNGKLLRAYAMADGRWRLPVDAKANVDPIYLKLLLAYEDRRFHAHDGIDPLALGRAVLQLSTRGHIVSGGSTITMQLARLMEPRRQRSLYAKLRQMVRAIEIERTLSKSEILDLYLALAPYGGNLEGIRAASIAYLGKEPKRLSLAEAALLVALPQSPETRRLDRYPDAALKARDRVLDRMVEEHVVSLEDAKQAKAVPVPKLRKPMPILAPHASDTALATVKDTPVIKLTLDANLQKVLEPLARDRAVALGANISVGIIVVDNESGDVLARVGSADYFDESRAGQVDMTRAIRSPGSTLKPFIYGLAFEDGFVHPDSLIDDRPVRFGSYAPENFDMTFQGTVPVKKALQLSLNVPAIVLLDRVGASRLSSRLRQAGGNLILPKDEAPGLAMGLGGVGVTLQDLAQLYAGFARLGTTKPLREVVAAKDDREPLRLLDQVAAWQVGNVLLGTPPPENAAHNRIAFKTGTSYGYRDAWSVGFDGRMTIGVWVGRPDGAPVPGLIGRVAAAPILFDAFARTGKTLAPLPKPPKGTLVASNAKLPLPLKRFRPVGELVRTGGEQALHIQFPLNGSRIDVDRSGGTEAAAMPVKVAGGVLPMTVMVNGTALGEIDGRRQRLIDPPGPGFARLTVIDATGAADTVVIRIQ
;
A
#
# COMPACT_ATOMS: atom_id res chain seq x y z
N MET A 1 -36.00 -21.41 25.70
CA MET A 1 -35.96 -22.79 26.15
C MET A 1 -34.81 -22.85 27.13
N SER A 2 -35.11 -22.60 28.40
CA SER A 2 -35.45 -23.60 29.44
C SER A 2 -34.19 -24.36 29.83
N GLU A 3 -33.68 -24.32 30.96
CA GLU A 3 -33.98 -24.39 32.42
C GLU A 3 -32.69 -24.90 33.05
N ALA A 4 -32.23 -24.76 34.23
CA ALA A 4 -32.65 -24.28 35.48
C ALA A 4 -31.53 -24.67 36.49
N ALA A 5 -31.37 -23.88 37.50
CA ALA A 5 -30.61 -24.26 38.73
C ALA A 5 -31.39 -25.34 39.54
N PRO A 6 -30.85 -25.96 40.61
CA PRO A 6 -30.90 -25.28 41.91
C PRO A 6 -29.84 -25.67 42.99
N HIS A 7 -29.68 -24.79 43.93
CA HIS A 7 -29.68 -24.84 45.43
C HIS A 7 -29.20 -26.09 46.19
N SER A 8 -28.37 -25.88 47.26
CA SER A 8 -28.69 -26.00 48.68
C SER A 8 -27.42 -25.80 49.50
N GLN A 9 -27.31 -24.86 50.37
CA GLN A 9 -27.73 -24.77 51.78
C GLN A 9 -27.07 -25.81 52.70
N SER A 10 -26.41 -25.32 53.65
CA SER A 10 -26.54 -25.19 55.11
C SER A 10 -25.42 -25.97 55.79
N SER A 11 -24.85 -25.68 56.90
CA SER A 11 -25.25 -24.93 58.09
C SER A 11 -24.10 -25.03 59.14
N CYS A 12 -23.93 -23.99 59.92
CA CYS A 12 -23.29 -24.08 61.27
C CYS A 12 -24.14 -24.96 62.25
N PRO A 13 -23.70 -25.41 63.39
CA PRO A 13 -23.20 -24.65 64.56
C PRO A 13 -22.12 -25.40 65.33
N GLY A 14 -21.55 -24.97 66.42
CA GLY A 14 -21.79 -24.19 67.58
C GLY A 14 -20.90 -24.59 68.75
N LEU A 15 -20.56 -23.66 69.54
CA LEU A 15 -20.46 -23.63 71.01
C LEU A 15 -19.95 -24.83 71.83
N SER A 16 -18.95 -24.58 72.68
CA SER A 16 -19.08 -24.55 74.18
C SER A 16 -17.71 -24.40 74.87
N ARG A 17 -17.55 -23.47 75.63
CA ARG A 17 -17.38 -23.15 77.07
C ARG A 17 -17.11 -24.34 77.97
N ALA A 18 -16.06 -24.18 78.81
CA ALA A 18 -15.98 -24.38 80.27
C ALA A 18 -14.52 -24.25 80.72
N SER A 19 -14.06 -23.31 81.46
CA SER A 19 -14.22 -22.86 82.87
C SER A 19 -13.80 -23.90 83.92
N THR A 20 -13.13 -23.30 84.87
CA THR A 20 -12.82 -23.72 86.26
C THR A 20 -11.45 -24.31 86.48
N ASP A 21 -10.66 -23.87 87.34
CA ASP A 21 -10.60 -23.09 88.57
C ASP A 21 -9.77 -23.88 89.61
N PHE A 22 -9.14 -23.13 90.53
CA PHE A 22 -8.57 -23.56 91.83
C PHE A 22 -7.26 -24.35 91.86
N GLY A 23 -6.29 -24.04 92.65
CA GLY A 23 -6.17 -23.19 93.83
C GLY A 23 -4.79 -23.33 94.45
N ALA A 24 -4.45 -22.33 95.05
CA ALA A 24 -3.98 -22.02 96.35
C ALA A 24 -2.74 -22.72 96.98
N ALA A 25 -1.89 -21.84 97.45
CA ALA A 25 -1.27 -21.74 98.77
C ALA A 25 0.01 -22.51 99.13
N GLY A 26 0.94 -21.72 99.65
CA GLY A 26 1.97 -22.19 100.56
C GLY A 26 3.26 -21.39 100.58
N LYS A 27 3.28 -20.31 101.27
CA LYS A 27 4.06 -19.76 102.36
C LYS A 27 5.58 -20.08 102.43
N ASN A 28 6.29 -18.94 102.54
CA ASN A 28 7.44 -18.58 103.38
C ASN A 28 8.79 -19.28 103.17
N VAL A 29 9.90 -18.52 103.06
CA VAL A 29 10.65 -17.86 104.18
C VAL A 29 11.85 -17.09 103.56
N ASP A 30 12.16 -15.98 104.20
CA ASP A 30 13.30 -15.09 104.20
C ASP A 30 14.64 -15.58 103.65
N GLY A 31 15.32 -14.70 102.91
CA GLY A 31 16.73 -14.70 102.64
C GLY A 31 17.18 -13.40 102.03
N ARG A 32 17.54 -12.42 102.90
CA ARG A 32 18.28 -11.22 102.52
C ARG A 32 19.58 -11.65 101.91
N ASP A 33 19.88 -11.16 100.65
CA ASP A 33 21.23 -10.81 100.27
C ASP A 33 21.25 -9.69 99.21
N LYS A 34 22.32 -8.89 99.30
CA LYS A 34 22.55 -7.55 98.73
C LYS A 34 22.55 -7.48 97.17
N PRO A 35 22.27 -6.27 96.60
CA PRO A 35 22.22 -6.09 95.20
C PRO A 35 23.61 -6.14 94.57
N GLY A 36 23.88 -7.14 93.69
CA GLY A 36 25.02 -7.16 92.78
C GLY A 36 24.71 -6.33 91.50
N HIS A 37 25.61 -5.39 91.20
CA HIS A 37 25.63 -4.48 90.08
C HIS A 37 25.96 -5.16 88.76
N ASP A 38 25.27 -6.21 88.27
CA ASP A 38 25.59 -6.88 87.02
C ASP A 38 24.41 -7.08 86.02
N GLY A 39 23.25 -6.38 86.26
CA GLY A 39 22.03 -6.61 85.52
C GLY A 39 21.85 -5.69 84.22
N VAL A 40 22.65 -4.64 84.00
CA VAL A 40 22.42 -3.64 82.99
C VAL A 40 23.12 -4.01 81.63
N LEU A 41 24.26 -4.65 81.66
CA LEU A 41 25.02 -5.07 80.50
C LEU A 41 24.43 -6.28 79.72
N GLY A 42 23.69 -7.18 80.46
CA GLY A 42 23.03 -8.31 79.81
C GLY A 42 21.79 -7.95 79.02
N ARG A 43 20.97 -7.03 79.53
CA ARG A 43 19.73 -6.56 78.84
C ARG A 43 20.04 -5.77 77.54
N SER A 44 21.11 -4.95 77.50
CA SER A 44 21.51 -4.23 76.32
C SER A 44 22.00 -5.16 75.23
N ARG A 45 22.73 -6.22 75.53
CA ARG A 45 23.19 -7.26 74.60
C ARG A 45 21.99 -8.02 73.96
N HIS A 46 21.01 -8.40 74.73
CA HIS A 46 19.81 -9.08 74.19
C HIS A 46 18.95 -8.13 73.31
N ILE A 47 18.81 -6.86 73.70
CA ILE A 47 18.12 -5.86 72.87
C ILE A 47 18.87 -5.63 71.56
N VAL A 48 20.17 -5.53 71.56
CA VAL A 48 21.03 -5.39 70.33
C VAL A 48 20.94 -6.65 69.48
N SER A 49 20.99 -7.84 70.07
CA SER A 49 20.87 -9.12 69.36
C SER A 49 19.47 -9.31 68.79
N ALA A 50 18.40 -8.96 69.51
CA ALA A 50 17.03 -9.00 69.01
C ALA A 50 16.80 -7.97 67.91
N ALA A 51 17.35 -6.77 68.02
CA ALA A 51 17.31 -5.75 66.95
C ALA A 51 18.07 -6.18 65.71
N ALA A 52 19.26 -6.81 65.85
CA ALA A 52 20.02 -7.37 64.75
C ALA A 52 19.29 -8.53 64.05
N LEU A 53 18.66 -9.45 64.83
CA LEU A 53 17.87 -10.52 64.26
C LEU A 53 16.63 -9.98 63.52
N ALA A 54 15.91 -9.05 64.11
CA ALA A 54 14.79 -8.38 63.46
C ALA A 54 15.20 -7.66 62.16
N PHE A 55 16.36 -7.02 62.12
CA PHE A 55 16.92 -6.38 60.96
C PHE A 55 17.29 -7.39 59.88
N ILE A 56 17.94 -8.52 60.25
CA ILE A 56 18.26 -9.61 59.34
C ILE A 56 16.96 -10.23 58.77
N LEU A 57 15.95 -10.48 59.60
CA LEU A 57 14.66 -10.99 59.11
C LEU A 57 13.96 -10.00 58.20
N ALA A 58 14.02 -8.69 58.49
CA ALA A 58 13.49 -7.66 57.62
C ALA A 58 14.19 -7.59 56.29
N ILE A 59 15.53 -7.68 56.28
CA ILE A 59 16.34 -7.74 55.03
C ILE A 59 16.00 -9.01 54.25
N THR A 60 15.97 -10.17 54.91
CA THR A 60 15.67 -11.45 54.26
C THR A 60 14.25 -11.42 53.67
N GLY A 61 13.27 -10.91 54.42
CA GLY A 61 11.89 -10.72 53.96
C GLY A 61 11.81 -9.74 52.80
N PHE A 62 12.57 -8.63 52.82
CA PHE A 62 12.64 -7.68 51.72
C PHE A 62 13.27 -8.31 50.48
N VAL A 63 14.38 -9.04 50.64
CA VAL A 63 15.02 -9.74 49.50
C VAL A 63 14.08 -10.79 48.94
N ALA A 64 13.44 -11.62 49.77
CA ALA A 64 12.46 -12.60 49.31
C ALA A 64 11.30 -11.93 48.57
N TRP A 65 10.82 -10.80 49.09
CA TRP A 65 9.79 -10.01 48.40
C TRP A 65 10.26 -9.47 47.05
N VAL A 66 11.51 -8.97 46.93
CA VAL A 66 12.07 -8.50 45.64
C VAL A 66 12.13 -9.67 44.64
N TYR A 67 12.61 -10.83 45.06
CA TYR A 67 12.61 -12.03 44.22
C TYR A 67 11.18 -12.46 43.78
N SER A 68 10.19 -12.30 44.66
CA SER A 68 8.79 -12.63 44.37
C SER A 68 8.16 -11.71 43.30
N LEU A 69 8.80 -10.59 42.98
CA LEU A 69 8.32 -9.67 41.92
C LEU A 69 8.41 -10.27 40.51
N GLY A 70 9.27 -11.29 40.32
CA GLY A 70 9.53 -11.90 39.02
C GLY A 70 10.34 -11.00 38.06
N PRO A 71 10.62 -11.43 36.84
CA PRO A 71 11.37 -10.65 35.88
C PRO A 71 10.63 -9.41 35.44
N LEU A 72 11.38 -8.42 34.89
CA LEU A 72 10.78 -7.23 34.26
C LEU A 72 10.02 -7.64 32.98
N PRO A 73 8.79 -7.12 32.75
CA PRO A 73 8.01 -7.42 31.55
C PRO A 73 8.52 -6.60 30.34
N LEU A 74 9.79 -6.82 29.95
CA LEU A 74 10.44 -6.07 28.88
C LEU A 74 9.88 -6.42 27.51
N ASP A 75 9.61 -7.70 27.24
CA ASP A 75 9.11 -8.15 25.94
C ASP A 75 7.74 -7.55 25.63
N GLU A 76 6.82 -7.53 26.60
CA GLU A 76 5.51 -6.89 26.46
C GLU A 76 5.63 -5.36 26.31
N SER A 77 6.57 -4.76 27.04
CA SER A 77 6.79 -3.31 27.02
C SER A 77 7.45 -2.83 25.74
N ARG A 78 8.20 -3.69 25.03
CA ARG A 78 8.82 -3.42 23.74
C ARG A 78 7.88 -3.65 22.57
N GLN A 79 6.71 -4.25 22.78
CA GLN A 79 5.72 -4.40 21.73
C GLN A 79 5.25 -3.02 21.24
N VAL A 80 5.25 -2.84 19.93
CA VAL A 80 4.84 -1.60 19.27
C VAL A 80 3.92 -1.89 18.09
N SER A 81 3.19 -0.89 17.68
CA SER A 81 2.39 -0.88 16.45
C SER A 81 3.28 -1.10 15.24
N THR A 82 2.92 -2.02 14.35
CA THR A 82 3.63 -2.17 13.08
C THR A 82 3.44 -0.91 12.24
N THR A 83 4.54 -0.37 11.76
CA THR A 83 4.56 0.83 10.92
C THR A 83 5.16 0.54 9.56
N ILE A 84 4.49 1.01 8.53
CA ILE A 84 4.98 0.96 7.15
C ILE A 84 5.54 2.35 6.82
N VAL A 85 6.78 2.38 6.40
CA VAL A 85 7.47 3.62 6.04
C VAL A 85 7.96 3.58 4.59
N ASP A 86 8.10 4.76 3.99
CA ASP A 86 8.65 4.90 2.64
C ASP A 86 10.18 4.68 2.62
N ARG A 87 10.76 4.78 1.43
CA ARG A 87 12.22 4.66 1.22
C ARG A 87 13.07 5.64 2.03
N ASN A 88 12.50 6.75 2.48
CA ASN A 88 13.14 7.79 3.26
C ASN A 88 12.79 7.73 4.76
N GLY A 89 12.02 6.71 5.20
CA GLY A 89 11.58 6.55 6.58
C GLY A 89 10.32 7.37 6.95
N LYS A 90 9.64 8.00 5.98
CA LYS A 90 8.40 8.72 6.22
C LYS A 90 7.24 7.74 6.39
N LEU A 91 6.40 7.95 7.41
CA LEU A 91 5.26 7.09 7.69
C LEU A 91 4.26 7.10 6.53
N LEU A 92 3.95 5.90 6.02
CA LEU A 92 2.88 5.64 5.06
C LEU A 92 1.61 5.21 5.80
N ARG A 93 1.72 4.19 6.64
CA ARG A 93 0.60 3.65 7.41
C ARG A 93 1.10 3.04 8.73
N ALA A 94 0.30 3.17 9.76
CA ALA A 94 0.48 2.45 11.00
C ALA A 94 -0.71 1.50 11.22
N TYR A 95 -0.47 0.41 11.97
CA TYR A 95 -1.51 -0.55 12.36
C TYR A 95 -1.59 -0.56 13.89
N ALA A 96 -2.81 -0.46 14.44
CA ALA A 96 -3.00 -0.56 15.86
C ALA A 96 -2.52 -1.92 16.39
N MET A 97 -2.08 -1.95 17.66
CA MET A 97 -1.79 -3.21 18.34
C MET A 97 -3.08 -4.03 18.50
N ALA A 98 -2.97 -5.31 18.85
CA ALA A 98 -4.11 -6.21 19.03
C ALA A 98 -5.14 -5.71 20.08
N ASP A 99 -4.69 -4.93 21.05
CA ASP A 99 -5.53 -4.28 22.06
C ASP A 99 -6.12 -2.93 21.62
N GLY A 100 -5.93 -2.55 20.36
CA GLY A 100 -6.44 -1.30 19.79
C GLY A 100 -5.64 -0.05 20.12
N ARG A 101 -4.51 -0.18 20.80
CA ARG A 101 -3.63 0.96 21.13
C ARG A 101 -2.69 1.30 19.97
N TRP A 102 -2.37 2.58 19.90
CA TRP A 102 -1.37 3.14 18.99
C TRP A 102 -0.09 3.42 19.77
N ARG A 103 0.91 2.54 19.63
CA ARG A 103 2.23 2.68 20.23
C ARG A 103 3.28 2.59 19.14
N LEU A 104 3.57 3.72 18.49
CA LEU A 104 4.49 3.74 17.35
C LEU A 104 5.94 3.64 17.81
N PRO A 105 6.81 2.93 17.06
CA PRO A 105 8.24 2.89 17.34
C PRO A 105 8.84 4.28 17.42
N VAL A 106 9.65 4.54 18.43
CA VAL A 106 10.30 5.83 18.67
C VAL A 106 11.76 5.62 19.05
N ASP A 107 12.61 6.53 18.58
CA ASP A 107 14.00 6.70 18.97
C ASP A 107 14.18 8.18 19.35
N ALA A 108 14.57 8.44 20.57
CA ALA A 108 14.70 9.78 21.13
C ALA A 108 15.65 10.66 20.31
N LYS A 109 16.76 10.10 19.82
CA LYS A 109 17.77 10.84 19.05
C LYS A 109 17.39 11.04 17.60
N ALA A 110 16.80 10.01 16.97
CA ALA A 110 16.55 10.03 15.54
C ALA A 110 15.26 10.77 15.15
N ASN A 111 14.19 10.65 15.93
CA ASN A 111 12.87 11.12 15.54
C ASN A 111 12.08 11.94 16.55
N VAL A 112 12.73 12.41 17.64
CA VAL A 112 12.12 13.35 18.60
C VAL A 112 12.90 14.68 18.60
N ASP A 113 12.18 15.78 18.66
CA ASP A 113 12.78 17.11 18.69
C ASP A 113 13.57 17.34 20.00
N PRO A 114 14.82 17.82 19.92
CA PRO A 114 15.63 18.12 21.10
C PRO A 114 14.96 19.08 22.10
N ILE A 115 14.14 20.03 21.62
CA ILE A 115 13.42 20.95 22.50
C ILE A 115 12.43 20.20 23.41
N TYR A 116 11.74 19.18 22.85
CA TYR A 116 10.84 18.36 23.66
C TYR A 116 11.59 17.58 24.74
N LEU A 117 12.71 16.92 24.37
CA LEU A 117 13.53 16.19 25.33
C LEU A 117 14.07 17.09 26.44
N LYS A 118 14.53 18.30 26.08
CA LYS A 118 14.99 19.31 27.04
C LYS A 118 13.88 19.69 28.02
N LEU A 119 12.68 19.99 27.51
CA LEU A 119 11.53 20.32 28.35
C LEU A 119 11.07 19.15 29.20
N LEU A 120 11.00 17.95 28.66
CA LEU A 120 10.59 16.74 29.37
C LEU A 120 11.51 16.48 30.58
N LEU A 121 12.83 16.44 30.34
CA LEU A 121 13.82 16.19 31.37
C LEU A 121 13.81 17.29 32.43
N ALA A 122 13.75 18.56 32.04
CA ALA A 122 13.69 19.67 32.99
C ALA A 122 12.41 19.62 33.83
N TYR A 123 11.26 19.22 33.23
CA TYR A 123 9.98 19.21 33.90
C TYR A 123 9.76 18.01 34.81
N GLU A 124 10.10 16.78 34.33
CA GLU A 124 9.82 15.52 35.01
C GLU A 124 11.01 15.01 35.82
N ASP A 125 12.25 15.17 35.33
CA ASP A 125 13.42 14.53 35.95
C ASP A 125 14.73 15.27 35.55
N ARG A 126 14.98 16.40 36.16
CA ARG A 126 16.14 17.26 35.82
C ARG A 126 17.50 16.57 35.95
N ARG A 127 17.58 15.58 36.84
CA ARG A 127 18.81 14.83 37.14
C ARG A 127 18.83 13.44 36.53
N PHE A 128 18.01 13.17 35.53
CA PHE A 128 17.83 11.87 34.90
C PHE A 128 19.16 11.14 34.62
N HIS A 129 20.16 11.85 34.14
CA HIS A 129 21.47 11.26 33.82
C HIS A 129 22.43 11.12 35.03
N ALA A 130 22.00 11.56 36.23
CA ALA A 130 22.85 11.62 37.43
C ALA A 130 22.39 10.69 38.58
N HIS A 131 21.39 9.85 38.36
CA HIS A 131 20.92 8.88 39.36
C HIS A 131 20.60 7.52 38.73
N ASP A 132 20.56 6.47 39.54
CA ASP A 132 20.30 5.10 39.14
C ASP A 132 18.85 4.67 39.52
N GLY A 133 17.87 5.31 38.88
CA GLY A 133 16.43 5.00 38.99
C GLY A 133 15.71 5.80 40.05
N ILE A 134 16.36 6.17 41.17
CA ILE A 134 15.82 7.00 42.23
C ILE A 134 16.70 8.23 42.41
N ASP A 135 16.11 9.40 42.53
CA ASP A 135 16.81 10.63 42.87
C ASP A 135 16.66 10.91 44.41
N PRO A 136 17.68 10.58 45.23
CA PRO A 136 17.60 10.76 46.68
C PRO A 136 17.42 12.23 47.10
N LEU A 137 18.02 13.16 46.35
CA LEU A 137 17.90 14.60 46.63
C LEU A 137 16.50 15.13 46.30
N ALA A 138 15.89 14.65 45.21
CA ALA A 138 14.52 15.00 44.87
C ALA A 138 13.52 14.40 45.90
N LEU A 139 13.78 13.17 46.36
CA LEU A 139 12.98 12.52 47.38
C LEU A 139 13.08 13.26 48.72
N GLY A 140 14.31 13.59 49.18
CA GLY A 140 14.56 14.37 50.40
C GLY A 140 13.86 15.74 50.36
N ARG A 141 13.95 16.45 49.22
CA ARG A 141 13.25 17.72 48.99
C ARG A 141 11.72 17.54 49.06
N ALA A 142 11.15 16.48 48.48
CA ALA A 142 9.70 16.24 48.52
C ALA A 142 9.21 15.94 49.96
N VAL A 143 9.99 15.20 50.75
CA VAL A 143 9.71 14.94 52.17
C VAL A 143 9.76 16.23 52.97
N LEU A 144 10.80 17.07 52.77
CA LEU A 144 10.94 18.37 53.43
C LEU A 144 9.77 19.29 53.08
N GLN A 145 9.34 19.33 51.82
CA GLN A 145 8.20 20.15 51.37
C GLN A 145 6.89 19.66 52.02
N LEU A 146 6.69 18.36 52.11
CA LEU A 146 5.53 17.80 52.79
C LEU A 146 5.49 18.17 54.27
N SER A 147 6.64 18.11 54.97
CA SER A 147 6.72 18.44 56.39
C SER A 147 6.57 19.94 56.69
N THR A 148 7.04 20.81 55.77
CA THR A 148 7.03 22.28 55.98
C THR A 148 5.80 22.97 55.42
N ARG A 149 5.17 22.43 54.36
CA ARG A 149 4.04 23.09 53.65
C ARG A 149 2.75 22.30 53.72
N GLY A 150 2.75 21.10 54.30
CA GLY A 150 1.57 20.22 54.39
C GLY A 150 1.13 19.58 53.07
N HIS A 151 1.81 19.91 51.97
CA HIS A 151 1.55 19.34 50.65
C HIS A 151 2.82 19.24 49.80
N ILE A 152 2.84 18.31 48.84
CA ILE A 152 3.98 18.08 47.97
C ILE A 152 3.90 19.08 46.82
N VAL A 153 4.88 20.01 46.70
CA VAL A 153 4.98 20.98 45.64
C VAL A 153 5.74 20.47 44.42
N SER A 154 6.76 19.60 44.66
CA SER A 154 7.50 18.95 43.55
C SER A 154 7.49 17.43 43.73
N GLY A 155 7.27 16.71 42.62
CA GLY A 155 7.27 15.24 42.64
C GLY A 155 8.68 14.67 42.83
N GLY A 156 8.82 13.70 43.78
CA GLY A 156 10.05 12.92 43.91
C GLY A 156 10.10 11.66 43.04
N SER A 157 9.33 11.60 41.96
CA SER A 157 9.30 10.45 41.04
C SER A 157 10.13 10.73 39.82
N THR A 158 11.09 9.87 39.52
CA THR A 158 11.94 9.92 38.33
C THR A 158 11.22 9.39 37.07
N ILE A 159 11.75 9.65 35.89
CA ILE A 159 11.27 9.05 34.63
C ILE A 159 11.33 7.52 34.71
N THR A 160 12.38 6.94 35.29
CA THR A 160 12.50 5.48 35.47
C THR A 160 11.44 4.92 36.40
N MET A 161 11.07 5.64 37.47
CA MET A 161 9.93 5.23 38.33
C MET A 161 8.58 5.35 37.59
N GLN A 162 8.42 6.33 36.73
CA GLN A 162 7.24 6.46 35.88
C GLN A 162 7.19 5.30 34.87
N LEU A 163 8.32 4.96 34.22
CA LEU A 163 8.44 3.82 33.33
C LEU A 163 8.07 2.52 34.04
N ALA A 164 8.58 2.27 35.24
CA ALA A 164 8.21 1.10 36.07
C ALA A 164 6.69 1.00 36.30
N ARG A 165 6.02 2.12 36.49
CA ARG A 165 4.55 2.17 36.61
C ARG A 165 3.83 1.88 35.31
N LEU A 166 4.38 2.32 34.16
CA LEU A 166 3.80 2.08 32.85
C LEU A 166 3.95 0.62 32.42
N MET A 167 5.07 -0.01 32.76
CA MET A 167 5.31 -1.42 32.48
C MET A 167 4.42 -2.35 33.32
N GLU A 168 4.11 -1.95 34.58
CA GLU A 168 3.24 -2.71 35.49
C GLU A 168 2.08 -1.83 35.99
N PRO A 169 1.03 -1.55 35.18
CA PRO A 169 -0.05 -0.67 35.55
C PRO A 169 -0.87 -1.26 36.69
N ARG A 170 -1.07 -0.50 37.78
CA ARG A 170 -1.87 -0.87 38.96
C ARG A 170 -2.89 0.20 39.26
N ARG A 171 -4.11 -0.23 39.64
CA ARG A 171 -5.23 0.68 39.95
C ARG A 171 -5.05 1.45 41.26
N GLN A 172 -4.33 0.90 42.26
CA GLN A 172 -4.24 1.50 43.59
C GLN A 172 -2.96 2.31 43.77
N ARG A 173 -3.11 3.53 44.28
CA ARG A 173 -2.02 4.39 44.75
C ARG A 173 -1.77 4.13 46.25
N SER A 174 -0.75 3.35 46.57
CA SER A 174 -0.37 2.99 47.97
C SER A 174 1.13 3.18 48.16
N LEU A 175 1.57 3.29 49.42
CA LEU A 175 3.01 3.30 49.77
C LEU A 175 3.71 2.04 49.25
N TYR A 176 3.04 0.90 49.33
CA TYR A 176 3.53 -0.36 48.76
C TYR A 176 3.77 -0.27 47.25
N ALA A 177 2.83 0.27 46.51
CA ALA A 177 2.99 0.48 45.08
C ALA A 177 4.16 1.43 44.77
N LYS A 178 4.38 2.44 45.62
CA LYS A 178 5.50 3.36 45.50
C LYS A 178 6.85 2.68 45.76
N LEU A 179 6.94 1.86 46.82
CA LEU A 179 8.13 1.07 47.12
C LEU A 179 8.46 0.10 45.98
N ARG A 180 7.45 -0.58 45.44
CA ARG A 180 7.63 -1.47 44.27
C ARG A 180 8.16 -0.69 43.07
N GLN A 181 7.62 0.51 42.74
CA GLN A 181 8.13 1.34 41.65
C GLN A 181 9.60 1.72 41.87
N MET A 182 10.01 1.99 43.11
CA MET A 182 11.42 2.30 43.39
C MET A 182 12.33 1.11 43.16
N VAL A 183 11.95 -0.10 43.64
CA VAL A 183 12.71 -1.33 43.40
C VAL A 183 12.80 -1.64 41.91
N ARG A 184 11.66 -1.58 41.18
CA ARG A 184 11.61 -1.79 39.73
C ARG A 184 12.42 -0.75 38.96
N ALA A 185 12.46 0.51 39.42
CA ALA A 185 13.28 1.55 38.81
C ALA A 185 14.78 1.23 38.90
N ILE A 186 15.25 0.75 40.07
CA ILE A 186 16.64 0.30 40.23
C ILE A 186 16.95 -0.91 39.32
N GLU A 187 16.03 -1.85 39.22
CA GLU A 187 16.16 -3.04 38.38
C GLU A 187 16.22 -2.65 36.88
N ILE A 188 15.37 -1.72 36.43
CA ILE A 188 15.38 -1.17 35.07
C ILE A 188 16.74 -0.53 34.76
N GLU A 189 17.27 0.31 35.63
CA GLU A 189 18.57 0.97 35.44
C GLU A 189 19.76 0.02 35.42
N ARG A 190 19.65 -1.13 36.08
CA ARG A 190 20.67 -2.20 36.02
C ARG A 190 20.60 -2.99 34.72
N THR A 191 19.44 -3.00 34.05
CA THR A 191 19.18 -3.82 32.85
C THR A 191 19.29 -3.01 31.58
N LEU A 192 18.89 -1.74 31.59
CA LEU A 192 18.78 -0.86 30.44
C LEU A 192 19.66 0.39 30.58
N SER A 193 20.20 0.86 29.49
CA SER A 193 20.88 2.16 29.40
C SER A 193 19.89 3.33 29.54
N LYS A 194 20.39 4.52 29.89
CA LYS A 194 19.57 5.74 29.96
C LYS A 194 18.83 6.06 28.65
N SER A 195 19.45 5.77 27.50
CA SER A 195 18.79 5.95 26.21
C SER A 195 17.65 4.98 26.01
N GLU A 196 17.82 3.70 26.34
CA GLU A 196 16.77 2.70 26.22
C GLU A 196 15.60 2.99 27.18
N ILE A 197 15.89 3.46 28.40
CA ILE A 197 14.87 3.89 29.37
C ILE A 197 14.06 5.06 28.81
N LEU A 198 14.75 6.05 28.21
CA LEU A 198 14.06 7.19 27.62
C LEU A 198 13.23 6.78 26.41
N ASP A 199 13.74 5.93 25.51
CA ASP A 199 13.01 5.42 24.35
C ASP A 199 11.74 4.66 24.78
N LEU A 200 11.85 3.78 25.77
CA LEU A 200 10.69 3.07 26.31
C LEU A 200 9.68 4.01 26.98
N TYR A 201 10.13 5.00 27.74
CA TYR A 201 9.24 6.00 28.32
C TYR A 201 8.49 6.77 27.23
N LEU A 202 9.21 7.22 26.18
CA LEU A 202 8.64 7.93 25.06
C LEU A 202 7.67 7.09 24.24
N ALA A 203 7.82 5.77 24.25
CA ALA A 203 6.91 4.83 23.58
C ALA A 203 5.67 4.51 24.43
N LEU A 204 5.80 4.44 25.78
CA LEU A 204 4.74 3.97 26.68
C LEU A 204 3.93 5.08 27.34
N ALA A 205 4.44 6.33 27.38
CA ALA A 205 3.75 7.44 28.04
C ALA A 205 2.32 7.62 27.47
N PRO A 206 1.28 7.70 28.30
CA PRO A 206 -0.10 7.81 27.84
C PRO A 206 -0.45 9.25 27.45
N TYR A 207 -1.17 9.43 26.31
CA TYR A 207 -1.61 10.72 25.83
C TYR A 207 -3.14 10.87 25.73
N GLY A 208 -3.87 9.93 26.30
CA GLY A 208 -5.34 9.90 26.35
C GLY A 208 -5.98 9.00 25.29
N GLY A 209 -7.06 8.34 25.71
CA GLY A 209 -7.71 7.31 24.94
C GLY A 209 -6.76 6.15 24.62
N ASN A 210 -6.67 5.77 23.38
CA ASN A 210 -5.80 4.69 22.92
C ASN A 210 -4.44 5.15 22.36
N LEU A 211 -3.99 6.38 22.71
CA LEU A 211 -2.70 6.91 22.26
C LEU A 211 -1.62 6.65 23.33
N GLU A 212 -0.62 5.89 22.96
CA GLU A 212 0.59 5.66 23.73
C GLU A 212 1.81 6.13 22.94
N GLY A 213 2.71 6.81 23.61
CA GLY A 213 3.95 7.36 23.07
C GLY A 213 3.80 8.70 22.34
N ILE A 214 4.89 9.45 22.40
CA ILE A 214 4.97 10.81 21.81
C ILE A 214 4.70 10.81 20.31
N ARG A 215 5.15 9.78 19.58
CA ARG A 215 5.02 9.73 18.13
C ARG A 215 3.55 9.60 17.73
N ALA A 216 2.81 8.69 18.36
CA ALA A 216 1.38 8.54 18.13
C ALA A 216 0.62 9.82 18.50
N ALA A 217 0.97 10.45 19.64
CA ALA A 217 0.36 11.69 20.10
C ALA A 217 0.63 12.86 19.15
N SER A 218 1.87 13.05 18.70
CA SER A 218 2.23 14.11 17.77
C SER A 218 1.47 13.97 16.44
N ILE A 219 1.40 12.77 15.89
CA ILE A 219 0.67 12.52 14.65
C ILE A 219 -0.83 12.75 14.84
N ALA A 220 -1.42 12.21 15.93
CA ALA A 220 -2.85 12.32 16.18
C ALA A 220 -3.31 13.74 16.51
N TYR A 221 -2.53 14.51 17.25
CA TYR A 221 -2.93 15.85 17.66
C TYR A 221 -2.37 16.96 16.77
N LEU A 222 -1.13 16.83 16.30
CA LEU A 222 -0.46 17.86 15.51
C LEU A 222 -0.46 17.52 14.00
N GLY A 223 -0.61 16.25 13.62
CA GLY A 223 -0.57 15.77 12.22
C GLY A 223 0.83 15.72 11.63
N LYS A 224 1.86 15.59 12.46
CA LYS A 224 3.26 15.53 12.05
C LYS A 224 4.10 14.64 12.98
N GLU A 225 5.23 14.18 12.47
CA GLU A 225 6.24 13.50 13.28
C GLU A 225 6.82 14.42 14.35
N PRO A 226 7.19 13.89 15.54
CA PRO A 226 7.70 14.71 16.64
C PRO A 226 9.13 15.20 16.45
N LYS A 227 9.71 15.08 15.27
CA LYS A 227 11.08 15.47 14.92
C LYS A 227 11.26 16.99 14.83
N ARG A 228 10.20 17.74 14.60
CA ARG A 228 10.19 19.20 14.49
C ARG A 228 8.97 19.75 15.21
N LEU A 229 9.17 20.14 16.46
CA LEU A 229 8.14 20.72 17.31
C LEU A 229 8.46 22.20 17.60
N SER A 230 7.45 23.03 17.62
CA SER A 230 7.57 24.36 18.22
C SER A 230 7.62 24.25 19.74
N LEU A 231 8.07 25.29 20.41
CA LEU A 231 8.09 25.35 21.87
C LEU A 231 6.69 25.12 22.47
N ALA A 232 5.65 25.69 21.86
CA ALA A 232 4.26 25.51 22.27
C ALA A 232 3.79 24.05 22.15
N GLU A 233 4.13 23.38 21.05
CA GLU A 233 3.79 21.97 20.80
C GLU A 233 4.56 21.03 21.74
N ALA A 234 5.85 21.30 21.95
CA ALA A 234 6.67 20.52 22.86
C ALA A 234 6.16 20.62 24.31
N ALA A 235 5.88 21.84 24.79
CA ALA A 235 5.32 22.07 26.13
C ALA A 235 3.94 21.42 26.29
N LEU A 236 3.11 21.45 25.24
CA LEU A 236 1.81 20.78 25.25
C LEU A 236 1.98 19.27 25.41
N LEU A 237 2.83 18.63 24.62
CA LEU A 237 3.09 17.20 24.69
C LEU A 237 3.72 16.75 26.02
N VAL A 238 4.57 17.60 26.66
CA VAL A 238 5.09 17.35 28.00
C VAL A 238 3.97 17.38 29.06
N ALA A 239 2.97 18.26 28.88
CA ALA A 239 1.90 18.42 29.84
C ALA A 239 0.90 17.24 29.87
N LEU A 240 0.66 16.57 28.72
CA LEU A 240 -0.44 15.60 28.60
C LEU A 240 -0.29 14.33 29.46
N PRO A 241 0.89 13.67 29.55
CA PRO A 241 1.04 12.37 30.22
C PRO A 241 0.71 12.35 31.72
N GLN A 242 0.74 13.50 32.40
CA GLN A 242 0.44 13.58 33.84
C GLN A 242 -1.03 13.31 34.16
N SER A 243 -1.94 13.68 33.28
CA SER A 243 -3.38 13.47 33.42
C SER A 243 -4.02 13.27 32.05
N PRO A 244 -3.72 12.17 31.36
CA PRO A 244 -3.97 11.99 29.94
C PRO A 244 -5.46 12.07 29.60
N GLU A 245 -6.35 11.53 30.42
CA GLU A 245 -7.80 11.56 30.13
C GLU A 245 -8.44 12.93 30.37
N THR A 246 -7.99 13.65 31.40
CA THR A 246 -8.57 14.96 31.73
C THR A 246 -7.94 16.12 30.95
N ARG A 247 -6.90 15.83 30.16
CA ARG A 247 -6.22 16.81 29.27
C ARG A 247 -6.29 16.40 27.81
N ARG A 248 -7.22 15.50 27.45
CA ARG A 248 -7.45 15.12 26.05
C ARG A 248 -7.87 16.34 25.25
N LEU A 249 -7.12 16.63 24.18
CA LEU A 249 -7.33 17.81 23.33
C LEU A 249 -8.69 17.79 22.61
N ASP A 250 -9.17 16.61 22.24
CA ASP A 250 -10.46 16.42 21.58
C ASP A 250 -11.67 16.53 22.53
N ARG A 251 -11.44 16.57 23.85
CA ARG A 251 -12.51 16.65 24.87
C ARG A 251 -12.34 17.84 25.81
N TYR A 252 -11.12 18.13 26.21
CA TYR A 252 -10.78 19.10 27.25
C TYR A 252 -9.64 20.02 26.81
N PRO A 253 -9.74 20.75 25.68
CA PRO A 253 -8.67 21.58 25.14
C PRO A 253 -8.23 22.68 26.09
N ASP A 254 -9.15 23.27 26.87
CA ASP A 254 -8.84 24.33 27.84
C ASP A 254 -8.03 23.81 29.05
N ALA A 255 -8.29 22.58 29.48
CA ALA A 255 -7.49 21.96 30.52
C ALA A 255 -6.06 21.65 30.02
N ALA A 256 -5.93 21.22 28.77
CA ALA A 256 -4.64 21.01 28.13
C ALA A 256 -3.88 22.34 27.91
N LEU A 257 -4.57 23.40 27.49
CA LEU A 257 -4.01 24.75 27.37
C LEU A 257 -3.42 25.23 28.70
N LYS A 258 -4.22 25.18 29.77
CA LYS A 258 -3.76 25.56 31.13
C LYS A 258 -2.60 24.70 31.60
N ALA A 259 -2.57 23.42 31.23
CA ALA A 259 -1.47 22.53 31.59
C ALA A 259 -0.17 22.86 30.83
N ARG A 260 -0.28 23.16 29.51
CA ARG A 260 0.84 23.65 28.69
C ARG A 260 1.43 24.93 29.28
N ASP A 261 0.57 25.88 29.62
CA ASP A 261 1.00 27.17 30.12
C ASP A 261 1.75 27.01 31.45
N ARG A 262 1.30 26.11 32.36
CA ARG A 262 2.05 25.79 33.58
C ARG A 262 3.42 25.16 33.31
N VAL A 263 3.55 24.34 32.26
CA VAL A 263 4.87 23.83 31.85
C VAL A 263 5.76 24.96 31.41
N LEU A 264 5.26 25.88 30.57
CA LEU A 264 6.03 27.06 30.10
C LEU A 264 6.43 27.95 31.25
N ASP A 265 5.54 28.25 32.20
CA ASP A 265 5.85 29.08 33.40
C ASP A 265 6.98 28.44 34.22
N ARG A 266 6.89 27.15 34.49
CA ARG A 266 7.93 26.42 35.21
C ARG A 266 9.27 26.41 34.46
N MET A 267 9.23 26.31 33.12
CA MET A 267 10.47 26.38 32.32
C MET A 267 11.12 27.75 32.33
N VAL A 268 10.37 28.83 32.49
CA VAL A 268 10.90 30.17 32.71
C VAL A 268 11.53 30.27 34.11
N GLU A 269 10.84 29.80 35.17
CA GLU A 269 11.36 29.77 36.55
C GLU A 269 12.66 28.96 36.66
N GLU A 270 12.79 27.88 35.90
CA GLU A 270 13.97 27.01 35.87
C GLU A 270 15.06 27.52 34.89
N HIS A 271 14.87 28.68 34.27
CA HIS A 271 15.77 29.29 33.26
C HIS A 271 16.06 28.40 32.04
N VAL A 272 15.14 27.51 31.69
CA VAL A 272 15.24 26.61 30.49
C VAL A 272 14.80 27.36 29.24
N VAL A 273 13.83 28.26 29.34
CA VAL A 273 13.21 29.04 28.29
C VAL A 273 13.17 30.52 28.69
N SER A 274 13.30 31.42 27.75
CA SER A 274 13.16 32.86 28.01
C SER A 274 11.69 33.24 28.27
N LEU A 275 11.45 34.32 29.01
CA LEU A 275 10.10 34.82 29.24
C LEU A 275 9.41 35.23 27.95
N GLU A 276 10.16 35.80 27.00
CA GLU A 276 9.63 36.23 25.70
C GLU A 276 9.19 35.02 24.84
N ASP A 277 10.03 33.97 24.73
CA ASP A 277 9.68 32.76 24.02
C ASP A 277 8.46 32.07 24.63
N ALA A 278 8.38 32.08 25.97
CA ALA A 278 7.22 31.51 26.68
C ALA A 278 5.93 32.27 26.40
N LYS A 279 5.98 33.61 26.36
CA LYS A 279 4.82 34.44 25.97
C LYS A 279 4.36 34.16 24.56
N GLN A 280 5.29 34.10 23.60
CA GLN A 280 4.97 33.73 22.20
C GLN A 280 4.38 32.34 22.11
N ALA A 281 4.94 31.35 22.82
CA ALA A 281 4.43 29.97 22.84
C ALA A 281 3.01 29.87 23.45
N LYS A 282 2.70 30.67 24.48
CA LYS A 282 1.36 30.75 25.09
C LYS A 282 0.32 31.34 24.16
N ALA A 283 0.70 32.25 23.27
CA ALA A 283 -0.20 32.86 22.28
C ALA A 283 -0.67 31.85 21.20
N VAL A 284 0.05 30.74 21.01
CA VAL A 284 -0.32 29.70 20.03
C VAL A 284 -1.52 28.90 20.53
N PRO A 285 -2.60 28.78 19.74
CA PRO A 285 -3.76 27.97 20.12
C PRO A 285 -3.42 26.48 20.18
N VAL A 286 -4.11 25.73 21.04
CA VAL A 286 -3.99 24.27 21.09
C VAL A 286 -4.94 23.61 20.07
N PRO A 287 -4.57 22.46 19.48
CA PRO A 287 -5.48 21.68 18.64
C PRO A 287 -6.73 21.27 19.44
N LYS A 288 -7.89 21.27 18.78
CA LYS A 288 -9.18 20.87 19.39
C LYS A 288 -9.73 19.55 18.83
N LEU A 289 -9.07 18.98 17.82
CA LEU A 289 -9.50 17.75 17.14
C LEU A 289 -8.37 16.76 17.07
N ARG A 290 -8.74 15.48 17.13
CA ARG A 290 -7.82 14.39 16.84
C ARG A 290 -7.85 14.10 15.33
N LYS A 291 -6.71 14.13 14.69
CA LYS A 291 -6.53 13.75 13.29
C LYS A 291 -6.46 12.21 13.18
N PRO A 292 -6.98 11.62 12.10
CA PRO A 292 -6.77 10.20 11.84
C PRO A 292 -5.29 9.90 11.62
N MET A 293 -4.89 8.66 11.92
CA MET A 293 -3.55 8.20 11.55
C MET A 293 -3.42 8.20 10.02
N PRO A 294 -2.24 8.56 9.49
CA PRO A 294 -2.01 8.56 8.04
C PRO A 294 -2.31 7.20 7.42
N ILE A 295 -3.02 7.22 6.30
CA ILE A 295 -3.29 6.05 5.46
C ILE A 295 -2.87 6.44 4.05
N LEU A 296 -1.64 6.08 3.70
CA LEU A 296 -1.06 6.29 2.37
C LEU A 296 -0.58 4.93 1.85
N ALA A 297 -0.72 4.69 0.55
CA ALA A 297 -0.41 3.41 -0.10
C ALA A 297 -1.05 2.20 0.62
N PRO A 298 -2.37 2.19 0.89
CA PRO A 298 -3.00 1.18 1.73
C PRO A 298 -2.79 -0.23 1.21
N HIS A 299 -2.94 -0.48 -0.10
CA HIS A 299 -2.76 -1.80 -0.71
C HIS A 299 -1.32 -2.32 -0.58
N ALA A 300 -0.31 -1.47 -0.82
CA ALA A 300 1.09 -1.84 -0.64
C ALA A 300 1.41 -2.11 0.83
N SER A 301 0.83 -1.31 1.73
CA SER A 301 1.00 -1.45 3.17
C SER A 301 0.39 -2.77 3.68
N ASP A 302 -0.83 -3.12 3.26
CA ASP A 302 -1.50 -4.38 3.64
C ASP A 302 -0.75 -5.58 3.08
N THR A 303 -0.25 -5.50 1.84
CA THR A 303 0.58 -6.53 1.25
C THR A 303 1.87 -6.74 2.04
N ALA A 304 2.55 -5.66 2.40
CA ALA A 304 3.79 -5.72 3.17
C ALA A 304 3.56 -6.32 4.57
N LEU A 305 2.49 -5.92 5.26
CA LEU A 305 2.11 -6.49 6.55
C LEU A 305 1.80 -7.99 6.46
N ALA A 306 1.18 -8.44 5.38
CA ALA A 306 0.87 -9.85 5.17
C ALA A 306 2.11 -10.69 4.88
N THR A 307 3.13 -10.13 4.22
CA THR A 307 4.32 -10.86 3.74
C THR A 307 5.51 -10.78 4.68
N VAL A 308 5.71 -9.65 5.37
CA VAL A 308 6.82 -9.45 6.31
C VAL A 308 6.33 -9.64 7.72
N LYS A 309 6.90 -10.60 8.44
CA LYS A 309 6.52 -10.93 9.83
C LYS A 309 7.57 -10.43 10.82
N ASP A 310 7.15 -10.27 12.06
CA ASP A 310 8.02 -10.00 13.23
C ASP A 310 8.94 -8.77 13.08
N THR A 311 8.51 -7.80 12.28
CA THR A 311 9.25 -6.56 12.05
C THR A 311 8.37 -5.36 12.39
N PRO A 312 8.73 -4.56 13.41
CA PRO A 312 7.92 -3.42 13.84
C PRO A 312 7.92 -2.26 12.82
N VAL A 313 8.96 -2.17 11.99
CA VAL A 313 9.08 -1.14 10.96
C VAL A 313 9.39 -1.80 9.63
N ILE A 314 8.43 -1.79 8.70
CA ILE A 314 8.61 -2.31 7.36
C ILE A 314 8.88 -1.14 6.42
N LYS A 315 10.05 -1.17 5.77
CA LYS A 315 10.47 -0.11 4.84
C LYS A 315 10.15 -0.51 3.40
N LEU A 316 9.35 0.31 2.72
CA LEU A 316 9.03 0.13 1.32
C LEU A 316 9.94 0.97 0.41
N THR A 317 10.02 0.58 -0.86
CA THR A 317 10.73 1.34 -1.90
C THR A 317 9.94 2.56 -2.40
N LEU A 318 8.69 2.70 -1.97
CA LEU A 318 7.79 3.78 -2.36
C LEU A 318 8.34 5.15 -1.92
N ASP A 319 7.99 6.19 -2.67
CA ASP A 319 8.17 7.59 -2.31
C ASP A 319 6.84 8.17 -1.85
N ALA A 320 6.76 8.54 -0.57
CA ALA A 320 5.54 9.06 0.04
C ALA A 320 5.04 10.37 -0.61
N ASN A 321 5.95 11.19 -1.16
CA ASN A 321 5.56 12.43 -1.82
C ASN A 321 4.90 12.14 -3.17
N LEU A 322 5.47 11.21 -3.94
CA LEU A 322 4.89 10.76 -5.21
C LEU A 322 3.54 10.06 -4.97
N GLN A 323 3.46 9.15 -4.00
CA GLN A 323 2.22 8.47 -3.65
C GLN A 323 1.10 9.46 -3.30
N LYS A 324 1.43 10.47 -2.48
CA LYS A 324 0.48 11.51 -2.01
C LYS A 324 -0.13 12.33 -3.14
N VAL A 325 0.53 12.48 -4.27
CA VAL A 325 -0.01 13.23 -5.42
C VAL A 325 -0.71 12.33 -6.44
N LEU A 326 -0.41 11.03 -6.45
CA LEU A 326 -1.04 10.08 -7.36
C LEU A 326 -2.37 9.51 -6.86
N GLU A 327 -2.56 9.34 -5.54
CA GLU A 327 -3.85 8.89 -4.98
C GLU A 327 -4.99 9.87 -5.31
N PRO A 328 -4.87 11.19 -5.10
CA PRO A 328 -5.90 12.14 -5.54
C PRO A 328 -6.09 12.12 -7.07
N LEU A 329 -5.03 11.98 -7.85
CA LEU A 329 -5.15 11.87 -9.31
C LEU A 329 -6.06 10.70 -9.69
N ALA A 330 -5.84 9.51 -9.10
CA ALA A 330 -6.64 8.33 -9.38
C ALA A 330 -8.11 8.54 -8.98
N ARG A 331 -8.34 9.12 -7.80
CA ARG A 331 -9.69 9.42 -7.29
C ARG A 331 -10.43 10.41 -8.18
N ASP A 332 -9.82 11.56 -8.47
CA ASP A 332 -10.44 12.63 -9.26
C ASP A 332 -10.78 12.15 -10.66
N ARG A 333 -9.87 11.39 -11.29
CA ARG A 333 -10.08 10.83 -12.63
C ARG A 333 -11.15 9.74 -12.65
N ALA A 334 -11.21 8.88 -11.63
CA ALA A 334 -12.26 7.87 -11.51
C ALA A 334 -13.64 8.51 -11.35
N VAL A 335 -13.76 9.57 -10.54
CA VAL A 335 -15.01 10.32 -10.35
C VAL A 335 -15.43 10.98 -11.67
N ALA A 336 -14.51 11.62 -12.38
CA ALA A 336 -14.79 12.27 -13.66
C ALA A 336 -15.21 11.29 -14.77
N LEU A 337 -14.73 10.04 -14.72
CA LEU A 337 -15.09 9.00 -15.70
C LEU A 337 -16.42 8.31 -15.42
N GLY A 338 -16.93 8.40 -14.20
CA GLY A 338 -18.28 7.91 -13.87
C GLY A 338 -18.35 7.02 -12.63
N ALA A 339 -19.55 6.51 -12.37
CA ALA A 339 -19.85 5.63 -11.24
C ALA A 339 -19.14 4.27 -11.38
N ASN A 340 -18.77 3.66 -10.26
CA ASN A 340 -18.17 2.32 -10.16
C ASN A 340 -16.83 2.14 -10.93
N ILE A 341 -16.30 3.20 -11.54
CA ILE A 341 -15.00 3.15 -12.23
C ILE A 341 -13.88 3.32 -11.21
N SER A 342 -12.84 2.52 -11.33
CA SER A 342 -11.63 2.61 -10.54
C SER A 342 -10.41 2.84 -11.43
N VAL A 343 -9.32 3.28 -10.81
CA VAL A 343 -8.05 3.58 -11.48
C VAL A 343 -6.92 2.94 -10.69
N GLY A 344 -6.12 2.13 -11.35
CA GLY A 344 -4.85 1.61 -10.82
C GLY A 344 -3.67 2.33 -11.45
N ILE A 345 -2.67 2.71 -10.64
CA ILE A 345 -1.43 3.34 -11.10
C ILE A 345 -0.24 2.67 -10.44
N ILE A 346 0.77 2.33 -11.23
CA ILE A 346 2.06 1.85 -10.73
C ILE A 346 3.19 2.66 -11.36
N VAL A 347 4.19 3.03 -10.56
CA VAL A 347 5.40 3.72 -11.01
C VAL A 347 6.61 2.89 -10.63
N VAL A 348 7.45 2.59 -11.61
CA VAL A 348 8.64 1.76 -11.48
C VAL A 348 9.88 2.55 -11.88
N ASP A 349 10.92 2.47 -11.10
CA ASP A 349 12.25 2.97 -11.47
C ASP A 349 12.90 1.97 -12.43
N ASN A 350 13.26 2.43 -13.64
CA ASN A 350 13.75 1.55 -14.68
C ASN A 350 15.10 0.89 -14.32
N GLU A 351 15.98 1.58 -13.59
CA GLU A 351 17.30 1.08 -13.25
C GLU A 351 17.25 0.02 -12.16
N SER A 352 16.59 0.35 -11.05
CA SER A 352 16.56 -0.52 -9.88
C SER A 352 15.44 -1.57 -9.93
N GLY A 353 14.35 -1.36 -10.69
CA GLY A 353 13.13 -2.15 -10.63
C GLY A 353 12.35 -1.93 -9.32
N ASP A 354 12.63 -0.85 -8.59
CA ASP A 354 11.88 -0.49 -7.39
C ASP A 354 10.53 0.12 -7.76
N VAL A 355 9.49 -0.30 -7.05
CA VAL A 355 8.19 0.36 -7.15
C VAL A 355 8.26 1.65 -6.36
N LEU A 356 8.08 2.79 -7.04
CA LEU A 356 8.15 4.12 -6.44
C LEU A 356 6.79 4.61 -5.94
N ALA A 357 5.71 4.16 -6.57
CA ALA A 357 4.34 4.42 -6.13
C ALA A 357 3.41 3.32 -6.61
N ARG A 358 2.36 3.06 -5.84
CA ARG A 358 1.34 2.07 -6.14
C ARG A 358 -0.01 2.52 -5.60
N VAL A 359 -0.90 2.85 -6.51
CA VAL A 359 -2.30 3.18 -6.24
C VAL A 359 -3.15 2.02 -6.75
N GLY A 360 -3.67 1.21 -5.83
CA GLY A 360 -4.40 -0.01 -6.18
C GLY A 360 -5.85 0.26 -6.59
N SER A 361 -6.44 1.36 -6.14
CA SER A 361 -7.82 1.76 -6.47
C SER A 361 -8.00 3.26 -6.42
N ALA A 362 -9.12 3.76 -6.89
CA ALA A 362 -9.48 5.16 -6.82
C ALA A 362 -9.61 5.68 -5.38
N ASP A 363 -10.22 4.91 -4.50
CA ASP A 363 -10.30 5.16 -3.06
C ASP A 363 -10.43 3.83 -2.32
N TYR A 364 -9.52 3.60 -1.36
CA TYR A 364 -9.46 2.35 -0.60
C TYR A 364 -10.73 2.06 0.21
N PHE A 365 -11.42 3.09 0.68
CA PHE A 365 -12.61 2.98 1.51
C PHE A 365 -13.93 3.08 0.73
N ASP A 366 -13.88 3.29 -0.58
CA ASP A 366 -15.07 3.33 -1.42
C ASP A 366 -15.52 1.92 -1.80
N GLU A 367 -16.51 1.40 -1.09
CA GLU A 367 -17.10 0.08 -1.35
C GLU A 367 -17.79 0.00 -2.71
N SER A 368 -18.38 1.10 -3.19
CA SER A 368 -19.07 1.15 -4.49
C SER A 368 -18.11 0.94 -5.66
N ARG A 369 -16.82 1.23 -5.46
CA ARG A 369 -15.70 1.04 -6.39
C ARG A 369 -14.81 -0.14 -6.02
N ALA A 370 -15.27 -1.03 -5.11
CA ALA A 370 -14.51 -2.14 -4.57
C ALA A 370 -13.07 -1.71 -4.16
N GLY A 371 -12.98 -0.64 -3.37
CA GLY A 371 -11.74 0.09 -3.09
C GLY A 371 -10.60 -0.75 -2.50
N GLN A 372 -10.91 -1.86 -1.82
CA GLN A 372 -9.93 -2.78 -1.26
C GLN A 372 -9.30 -3.72 -2.30
N VAL A 373 -9.87 -3.81 -3.51
CA VAL A 373 -9.30 -4.62 -4.60
C VAL A 373 -8.12 -3.88 -5.22
N ASP A 374 -6.96 -4.51 -5.20
CA ASP A 374 -5.75 -3.96 -5.81
C ASP A 374 -5.73 -4.21 -7.32
N MET A 375 -6.11 -3.19 -8.08
CA MET A 375 -6.15 -3.25 -9.55
C MET A 375 -4.76 -3.28 -10.19
N THR A 376 -3.70 -3.02 -9.45
CA THR A 376 -2.32 -3.22 -9.97
C THR A 376 -1.93 -4.68 -10.02
N ARG A 377 -2.61 -5.55 -9.26
CA ARG A 377 -2.41 -7.00 -9.18
C ARG A 377 -3.58 -7.83 -9.70
N ALA A 378 -4.71 -7.21 -9.95
CA ALA A 378 -5.86 -7.90 -10.53
C ALA A 378 -5.54 -8.39 -11.95
N ILE A 379 -5.90 -9.64 -12.25
CA ILE A 379 -5.71 -10.24 -13.57
C ILE A 379 -6.79 -9.69 -14.49
N ARG A 380 -6.36 -9.05 -15.59
CA ARG A 380 -7.25 -8.40 -16.58
C ARG A 380 -6.75 -8.67 -18.00
N SER A 381 -7.64 -8.52 -18.99
CA SER A 381 -7.23 -8.60 -20.40
C SER A 381 -6.42 -7.37 -20.80
N PRO A 382 -5.18 -7.54 -21.29
CA PRO A 382 -4.28 -6.44 -21.65
C PRO A 382 -4.67 -5.71 -22.94
N GLY A 383 -5.57 -6.28 -23.73
CA GLY A 383 -5.87 -5.76 -25.06
C GLY A 383 -4.59 -5.58 -25.91
N SER A 384 -4.47 -4.43 -26.55
CA SER A 384 -3.33 -4.11 -27.44
C SER A 384 -2.01 -3.78 -26.74
N THR A 385 -1.92 -3.83 -25.40
CA THR A 385 -0.64 -3.55 -24.70
C THR A 385 0.43 -4.62 -24.95
N LEU A 386 0.06 -5.80 -25.44
CA LEU A 386 1.03 -6.85 -25.81
C LEU A 386 1.66 -6.67 -27.18
N LYS A 387 1.10 -5.83 -28.04
CA LYS A 387 1.62 -5.63 -29.42
C LYS A 387 3.09 -5.24 -29.49
N PRO A 388 3.63 -4.34 -28.64
CA PRO A 388 5.06 -3.99 -28.69
C PRO A 388 6.00 -5.18 -28.59
N PHE A 389 5.62 -6.22 -27.84
CA PHE A 389 6.42 -7.45 -27.69
C PHE A 389 6.37 -8.33 -28.96
N ILE A 390 5.23 -8.36 -29.65
CA ILE A 390 5.09 -9.04 -30.96
C ILE A 390 6.02 -8.39 -31.97
N TYR A 391 5.95 -7.06 -32.09
CA TYR A 391 6.82 -6.30 -32.98
C TYR A 391 8.29 -6.42 -32.58
N GLY A 392 8.58 -6.41 -31.27
CA GLY A 392 9.93 -6.59 -30.76
C GLY A 392 10.56 -7.92 -31.18
N LEU A 393 9.81 -9.03 -31.07
CA LEU A 393 10.26 -10.33 -31.54
C LEU A 393 10.41 -10.38 -33.05
N ALA A 394 9.50 -9.75 -33.79
CA ALA A 394 9.62 -9.66 -35.25
C ALA A 394 10.83 -8.84 -35.73
N PHE A 395 11.22 -7.80 -34.96
CA PHE A 395 12.47 -7.05 -35.18
C PHE A 395 13.72 -7.88 -34.83
N GLU A 396 13.68 -8.59 -33.68
CA GLU A 396 14.77 -9.47 -33.22
C GLU A 396 15.08 -10.57 -34.24
N ASP A 397 14.03 -11.14 -34.89
CA ASP A 397 14.19 -12.17 -35.91
C ASP A 397 14.55 -11.62 -37.27
N GLY A 398 14.57 -10.31 -37.46
CA GLY A 398 14.83 -9.69 -38.75
C GLY A 398 13.73 -9.92 -39.78
N PHE A 399 12.49 -10.26 -39.34
CA PHE A 399 11.37 -10.41 -40.29
C PHE A 399 10.93 -9.07 -40.85
N VAL A 400 11.03 -8.03 -40.04
CA VAL A 400 10.66 -6.65 -40.42
C VAL A 400 11.61 -5.65 -39.76
N HIS A 401 11.62 -4.46 -40.28
CA HIS A 401 12.24 -3.24 -39.76
C HIS A 401 11.11 -2.22 -39.45
N PRO A 402 11.28 -1.24 -38.58
CA PRO A 402 10.27 -0.20 -38.35
C PRO A 402 9.76 0.49 -39.63
N ASP A 403 10.60 0.67 -40.61
CA ASP A 403 10.26 1.27 -41.92
C ASP A 403 9.89 0.25 -43.00
N SER A 404 9.83 -1.06 -42.72
CA SER A 404 9.28 -2.06 -43.64
C SER A 404 7.81 -1.77 -43.89
N LEU A 405 7.34 -2.07 -45.11
CA LEU A 405 5.92 -2.01 -45.42
C LEU A 405 5.23 -3.31 -45.00
N ILE A 406 4.03 -3.18 -44.43
CA ILE A 406 3.15 -4.29 -44.05
C ILE A 406 1.74 -3.98 -44.48
N ASP A 407 0.98 -5.00 -44.85
CA ASP A 407 -0.40 -4.82 -45.32
C ASP A 407 -1.38 -4.88 -44.12
N ASP A 408 -2.23 -3.88 -44.07
CA ASP A 408 -3.39 -3.81 -43.18
C ASP A 408 -4.65 -3.98 -44.05
N ARG A 409 -4.98 -5.24 -44.33
CA ARG A 409 -6.09 -5.66 -45.18
C ARG A 409 -6.79 -6.85 -44.56
N PRO A 410 -8.04 -7.14 -44.90
CA PRO A 410 -8.71 -8.33 -44.41
C PRO A 410 -7.86 -9.60 -44.64
N VAL A 411 -7.64 -10.36 -43.56
CA VAL A 411 -6.89 -11.63 -43.58
C VAL A 411 -7.62 -12.65 -42.71
N ARG A 412 -7.45 -13.93 -43.04
CA ARG A 412 -8.09 -15.03 -42.32
C ARG A 412 -7.08 -16.11 -41.94
N PHE A 413 -7.17 -16.58 -40.71
CA PHE A 413 -6.37 -17.67 -40.14
C PHE A 413 -7.34 -18.78 -39.68
N GLY A 414 -7.62 -19.75 -40.56
CA GLY A 414 -8.66 -20.73 -40.34
C GLY A 414 -10.04 -20.08 -40.12
N SER A 415 -10.63 -20.24 -38.95
CA SER A 415 -11.89 -19.58 -38.55
C SER A 415 -11.70 -18.17 -37.98
N TYR A 416 -10.48 -17.74 -37.67
CA TYR A 416 -10.19 -16.46 -37.06
C TYR A 416 -9.89 -15.38 -38.12
N ALA A 417 -10.64 -14.28 -38.10
CA ALA A 417 -10.47 -13.11 -38.96
C ALA A 417 -10.31 -11.86 -38.08
N PRO A 418 -9.08 -11.36 -37.87
CA PRO A 418 -8.85 -10.15 -37.10
C PRO A 418 -9.36 -8.91 -37.84
N GLU A 419 -9.97 -7.98 -37.09
CA GLU A 419 -10.41 -6.68 -37.59
C GLU A 419 -9.78 -5.56 -36.77
N ASN A 420 -9.62 -4.39 -37.36
CA ASN A 420 -9.16 -3.20 -36.65
C ASN A 420 -10.30 -2.69 -35.73
N PHE A 421 -9.91 -1.94 -34.69
CA PHE A 421 -10.84 -1.44 -33.68
C PHE A 421 -11.92 -0.52 -34.28
N ASP A 422 -11.55 0.29 -35.28
CA ASP A 422 -12.41 1.23 -36.00
C ASP A 422 -13.06 0.61 -37.22
N MET A 423 -12.92 -0.71 -37.43
CA MET A 423 -13.47 -1.48 -38.54
C MET A 423 -12.95 -1.03 -39.94
N THR A 424 -11.90 -0.20 -39.97
CA THR A 424 -11.29 0.30 -41.24
C THR A 424 -9.92 -0.34 -41.46
N PHE A 425 -9.48 -0.36 -42.70
CA PHE A 425 -8.17 -0.86 -43.10
C PHE A 425 -7.37 0.24 -43.76
N GLN A 426 -6.09 0.34 -43.40
CA GLN A 426 -5.20 1.41 -43.88
C GLN A 426 -4.45 1.05 -45.17
N GLY A 427 -4.64 -0.16 -45.71
CA GLY A 427 -3.91 -0.65 -46.86
C GLY A 427 -2.45 -0.98 -46.49
N THR A 428 -1.49 -0.52 -47.30
CA THR A 428 -0.06 -0.76 -47.07
C THR A 428 0.54 0.38 -46.24
N VAL A 429 1.05 0.07 -45.05
CA VAL A 429 1.62 1.07 -44.14
C VAL A 429 3.01 0.66 -43.63
N PRO A 430 3.86 1.61 -43.17
CA PRO A 430 5.07 1.26 -42.45
C PRO A 430 4.78 0.54 -41.16
N VAL A 431 5.58 -0.46 -40.80
CA VAL A 431 5.46 -1.24 -39.56
C VAL A 431 5.41 -0.33 -38.33
N LYS A 432 6.25 0.70 -38.24
CA LYS A 432 6.20 1.70 -37.17
C LYS A 432 4.82 2.37 -37.05
N LYS A 433 4.21 2.73 -38.18
CA LYS A 433 2.88 3.34 -38.22
C LYS A 433 1.79 2.38 -37.77
N ALA A 434 1.88 1.12 -38.18
CA ALA A 434 0.96 0.07 -37.75
C ALA A 434 0.97 -0.11 -36.21
N LEU A 435 2.15 -0.11 -35.56
CA LEU A 435 2.26 -0.19 -34.09
C LEU A 435 1.75 1.09 -33.42
N GLN A 436 2.09 2.28 -33.92
CA GLN A 436 1.65 3.57 -33.37
C GLN A 436 0.13 3.75 -33.44
N LEU A 437 -0.50 3.34 -34.52
CA LEU A 437 -1.96 3.33 -34.70
C LEU A 437 -2.63 2.14 -34.04
N SER A 438 -1.83 1.19 -33.53
CA SER A 438 -2.37 -0.01 -32.85
C SER A 438 -3.21 -0.90 -33.75
N LEU A 439 -2.92 -0.96 -35.06
CA LEU A 439 -3.64 -1.81 -35.99
C LEU A 439 -3.61 -3.28 -35.55
N ASN A 440 -4.72 -3.97 -35.72
CA ASN A 440 -4.87 -5.36 -35.25
C ASN A 440 -4.29 -6.34 -36.27
N VAL A 441 -4.67 -6.17 -37.55
CA VAL A 441 -4.27 -7.10 -38.62
C VAL A 441 -2.75 -7.22 -38.74
N PRO A 442 -1.96 -6.15 -38.86
CA PRO A 442 -0.51 -6.26 -38.88
C PRO A 442 0.09 -6.97 -37.68
N ALA A 443 -0.46 -6.71 -36.49
CA ALA A 443 0.02 -7.35 -35.26
C ALA A 443 -0.22 -8.86 -35.24
N ILE A 444 -1.39 -9.31 -35.71
CA ILE A 444 -1.74 -10.74 -35.78
C ILE A 444 -0.94 -11.45 -36.86
N VAL A 445 -0.75 -10.80 -38.02
CA VAL A 445 0.09 -11.34 -39.10
C VAL A 445 1.54 -11.54 -38.64
N LEU A 446 2.08 -10.59 -37.87
CA LEU A 446 3.40 -10.73 -37.23
C LEU A 446 3.41 -11.80 -36.15
N LEU A 447 2.36 -11.91 -35.34
CA LEU A 447 2.26 -12.93 -34.31
C LEU A 447 2.18 -14.35 -34.89
N ASP A 448 1.48 -14.53 -35.99
CA ASP A 448 1.45 -15.78 -36.72
C ASP A 448 2.86 -16.20 -37.16
N ARG A 449 3.65 -15.27 -37.64
CA ARG A 449 5.05 -15.51 -38.05
C ARG A 449 6.00 -15.75 -36.89
N VAL A 450 5.87 -15.00 -35.77
CA VAL A 450 6.67 -15.11 -34.55
C VAL A 450 6.32 -16.36 -33.76
N GLY A 451 5.04 -16.72 -33.72
CA GLY A 451 4.48 -17.80 -32.92
C GLY A 451 3.99 -17.34 -31.56
N ALA A 452 2.71 -17.61 -31.26
CA ALA A 452 2.09 -17.24 -30.00
C ALA A 452 2.74 -17.93 -28.77
N SER A 453 3.13 -19.20 -28.92
CA SER A 453 3.84 -19.96 -27.88
C SER A 453 5.21 -19.35 -27.56
N ARG A 454 5.93 -18.88 -28.56
CA ARG A 454 7.20 -18.19 -28.38
C ARG A 454 7.03 -16.85 -27.67
N LEU A 455 6.03 -16.05 -28.04
CA LEU A 455 5.69 -14.81 -27.34
C LEU A 455 5.39 -15.09 -25.86
N SER A 456 4.51 -16.06 -25.59
CA SER A 456 4.16 -16.46 -24.22
C SER A 456 5.37 -16.90 -23.41
N SER A 457 6.22 -17.75 -23.97
CA SER A 457 7.44 -18.23 -23.33
C SER A 457 8.43 -17.07 -23.04
N ARG A 458 8.65 -16.17 -24.00
CA ARG A 458 9.55 -15.02 -23.85
C ARG A 458 9.08 -14.07 -22.75
N LEU A 459 7.78 -13.75 -22.70
CA LEU A 459 7.23 -12.88 -21.68
C LEU A 459 7.33 -13.49 -20.27
N ARG A 460 7.11 -14.81 -20.16
CA ARG A 460 7.31 -15.53 -18.87
C ARG A 460 8.78 -15.55 -18.45
N GLN A 461 9.71 -15.82 -19.37
CA GLN A 461 11.14 -15.77 -19.10
C GLN A 461 11.60 -14.36 -18.67
N ALA A 462 10.94 -13.32 -19.16
CA ALA A 462 11.15 -11.94 -18.73
C ALA A 462 10.44 -11.57 -17.43
N GLY A 463 9.84 -12.54 -16.73
CA GLY A 463 9.19 -12.36 -15.43
C GLY A 463 7.73 -11.90 -15.49
N GLY A 464 7.10 -11.87 -16.66
CA GLY A 464 5.66 -11.59 -16.79
C GLY A 464 4.81 -12.83 -16.50
N ASN A 465 3.83 -12.71 -15.65
CA ASN A 465 2.90 -13.80 -15.33
C ASN A 465 1.66 -13.72 -16.24
N LEU A 466 1.69 -14.48 -17.34
CA LEU A 466 0.56 -14.55 -18.27
C LEU A 466 -0.34 -15.73 -17.92
N ILE A 467 -1.61 -15.43 -17.71
CA ILE A 467 -2.65 -16.43 -17.43
C ILE A 467 -3.42 -16.69 -18.73
N LEU A 468 -3.28 -17.88 -19.23
CA LEU A 468 -4.04 -18.36 -20.38
C LEU A 468 -5.43 -18.86 -19.93
N PRO A 469 -6.44 -18.84 -20.82
CA PRO A 469 -7.69 -19.52 -20.57
C PRO A 469 -7.43 -20.99 -20.21
N LYS A 470 -8.30 -21.56 -19.38
CA LYS A 470 -8.12 -22.93 -18.89
C LYS A 470 -8.09 -23.89 -20.07
N ASP A 471 -7.09 -24.78 -20.06
CA ASP A 471 -6.90 -25.85 -21.04
C ASP A 471 -6.65 -25.37 -22.50
N GLU A 472 -6.28 -24.08 -22.69
CA GLU A 472 -5.95 -23.52 -24.00
C GLU A 472 -4.44 -23.33 -24.19
N ALA A 473 -3.96 -23.67 -25.39
CA ALA A 473 -2.61 -23.32 -25.82
C ALA A 473 -2.55 -21.84 -26.26
N PRO A 474 -1.37 -21.18 -26.19
CA PRO A 474 -1.20 -19.82 -26.70
C PRO A 474 -1.60 -19.74 -28.18
N GLY A 475 -2.60 -18.92 -28.48
CA GLY A 475 -3.13 -18.71 -29.84
C GLY A 475 -3.03 -17.25 -30.31
N LEU A 476 -3.47 -16.98 -31.55
CA LEU A 476 -3.40 -15.62 -32.14
C LEU A 476 -4.24 -14.59 -31.38
N ALA A 477 -5.31 -15.03 -30.69
CA ALA A 477 -6.13 -14.17 -29.84
C ALA A 477 -5.32 -13.45 -28.73
N MET A 478 -4.18 -14.05 -28.33
CA MET A 478 -3.25 -13.45 -27.36
C MET A 478 -2.75 -12.07 -27.81
N GLY A 479 -2.56 -11.85 -29.12
CA GLY A 479 -2.12 -10.57 -29.67
C GLY A 479 -3.13 -9.42 -29.48
N LEU A 480 -4.38 -9.73 -29.21
CA LEU A 480 -5.47 -8.78 -28.98
C LEU A 480 -6.03 -8.84 -27.54
N GLY A 481 -5.34 -9.54 -26.63
CA GLY A 481 -5.70 -9.58 -25.22
C GLY A 481 -6.44 -10.85 -24.78
N GLY A 482 -6.42 -11.94 -25.56
CA GLY A 482 -6.95 -13.24 -25.17
C GLY A 482 -6.14 -13.96 -24.07
N VAL A 483 -5.57 -13.22 -23.12
CA VAL A 483 -4.83 -13.69 -21.95
C VAL A 483 -5.10 -12.76 -20.78
N GLY A 484 -4.84 -13.24 -19.56
CA GLY A 484 -4.85 -12.40 -18.35
C GLY A 484 -3.44 -11.94 -17.99
N VAL A 485 -3.32 -10.68 -17.55
CA VAL A 485 -2.06 -10.09 -17.07
C VAL A 485 -2.38 -9.06 -15.98
N THR A 486 -1.41 -8.78 -15.11
CA THR A 486 -1.53 -7.69 -14.13
C THR A 486 -0.89 -6.40 -14.65
N LEU A 487 -1.31 -5.25 -14.10
CA LEU A 487 -0.66 -3.97 -14.40
C LEU A 487 0.81 -3.97 -13.95
N GLN A 488 1.09 -4.65 -12.84
CA GLN A 488 2.44 -4.84 -12.32
C GLN A 488 3.35 -5.59 -13.30
N ASP A 489 2.86 -6.70 -13.88
CA ASP A 489 3.60 -7.46 -14.89
C ASP A 489 3.87 -6.63 -16.14
N LEU A 490 2.86 -5.90 -16.62
CA LEU A 490 3.03 -5.00 -17.77
C LEU A 490 4.07 -3.91 -17.49
N ALA A 491 4.03 -3.27 -16.31
CA ALA A 491 5.02 -2.26 -15.96
C ALA A 491 6.45 -2.82 -15.91
N GLN A 492 6.65 -4.03 -15.37
CA GLN A 492 7.94 -4.72 -15.38
C GLN A 492 8.43 -4.98 -16.82
N LEU A 493 7.56 -5.53 -17.66
CA LEU A 493 7.89 -5.85 -19.04
C LEU A 493 8.21 -4.59 -19.86
N TYR A 494 7.46 -3.50 -19.68
CA TYR A 494 7.71 -2.23 -20.38
C TYR A 494 8.99 -1.52 -19.91
N ALA A 495 9.35 -1.64 -18.62
CA ALA A 495 10.65 -1.18 -18.13
C ALA A 495 11.81 -1.88 -18.87
N GLY A 496 11.57 -3.09 -19.40
CA GLY A 496 12.52 -3.82 -20.22
C GLY A 496 12.87 -3.11 -21.54
N PHE A 497 11.95 -2.36 -22.14
CA PHE A 497 12.28 -1.54 -23.32
C PHE A 497 13.22 -0.38 -22.97
N ALA A 498 12.95 0.31 -21.84
CA ALA A 498 13.82 1.39 -21.36
C ALA A 498 15.22 0.88 -20.98
N ARG A 499 15.35 -0.39 -20.62
CA ARG A 499 16.61 -1.09 -20.26
C ARG A 499 17.25 -1.83 -21.44
N LEU A 500 16.89 -1.49 -22.66
CA LEU A 500 17.43 -2.12 -23.88
C LEU A 500 17.30 -3.66 -23.89
N GLY A 501 16.11 -4.15 -23.52
CA GLY A 501 15.74 -5.56 -23.67
C GLY A 501 15.94 -6.44 -22.44
N THR A 502 16.25 -5.87 -21.28
CA THR A 502 16.34 -6.63 -20.02
C THR A 502 15.31 -6.12 -18.99
N THR A 503 14.55 -7.01 -18.41
CA THR A 503 13.67 -6.70 -17.27
C THR A 503 14.41 -6.96 -15.95
N LYS A 504 13.88 -6.43 -14.87
CA LYS A 504 14.30 -6.76 -13.51
C LYS A 504 13.06 -7.03 -12.67
N PRO A 505 12.99 -8.12 -11.89
CA PRO A 505 11.85 -8.36 -11.01
C PRO A 505 11.58 -7.15 -10.12
N LEU A 506 10.33 -6.77 -9.97
CA LEU A 506 9.96 -5.60 -9.18
C LEU A 506 10.21 -5.82 -7.67
N ARG A 507 10.52 -4.76 -6.96
CA ARG A 507 10.71 -4.75 -5.52
C ARG A 507 9.85 -3.66 -4.89
N GLU A 508 9.15 -4.01 -3.81
CA GLU A 508 8.38 -3.08 -2.98
C GLU A 508 8.94 -2.96 -1.56
N VAL A 509 9.49 -4.04 -1.00
CA VAL A 509 10.11 -4.03 0.33
C VAL A 509 11.61 -3.84 0.18
N VAL A 510 12.17 -2.90 0.93
CA VAL A 510 13.62 -2.66 0.92
C VAL A 510 14.32 -3.85 1.55
N ALA A 511 15.16 -4.54 0.78
CA ALA A 511 16.01 -5.61 1.26
C ALA A 511 17.42 -5.10 1.59
N ALA A 512 18.11 -5.78 2.48
CA ALA A 512 19.49 -5.44 2.84
C ALA A 512 20.45 -5.56 1.65
N LYS A 513 20.19 -6.52 0.75
CA LYS A 513 20.95 -6.75 -0.48
C LYS A 513 20.00 -6.91 -1.66
N ASP A 514 20.37 -6.37 -2.80
CA ASP A 514 19.65 -6.58 -4.06
C ASP A 514 20.37 -7.67 -4.86
N ASP A 515 19.81 -8.88 -4.84
CA ASP A 515 20.29 -10.08 -5.51
C ASP A 515 19.46 -10.47 -6.73
N ARG A 516 18.54 -9.58 -7.19
CA ARG A 516 17.66 -9.83 -8.33
C ARG A 516 18.45 -9.71 -9.64
N GLU A 517 18.56 -10.83 -10.35
CA GLU A 517 19.21 -10.87 -11.65
C GLU A 517 18.33 -10.28 -12.77
N PRO A 518 18.94 -9.59 -13.75
CA PRO A 518 18.24 -9.15 -14.94
C PRO A 518 17.74 -10.34 -15.78
N LEU A 519 16.53 -10.24 -16.31
CA LEU A 519 15.92 -11.26 -17.16
C LEU A 519 15.85 -10.77 -18.61
N ARG A 520 16.10 -11.65 -19.57
CA ARG A 520 16.08 -11.31 -21.00
C ARG A 520 14.64 -11.17 -21.50
N LEU A 521 14.33 -10.02 -22.08
CA LEU A 521 13.09 -9.75 -22.81
C LEU A 521 13.30 -9.77 -24.32
N LEU A 522 14.25 -8.99 -24.83
CA LEU A 522 14.56 -8.83 -26.25
C LEU A 522 16.07 -8.55 -26.44
N ASP A 523 16.54 -8.63 -27.67
CA ASP A 523 17.83 -8.07 -28.01
C ASP A 523 17.81 -6.53 -27.93
N GLN A 524 18.98 -5.95 -27.67
CA GLN A 524 19.11 -4.50 -27.44
C GLN A 524 18.62 -3.66 -28.61
N VAL A 525 18.92 -4.10 -29.85
CA VAL A 525 18.49 -3.39 -31.06
C VAL A 525 16.98 -3.44 -31.22
N ALA A 526 16.37 -4.63 -31.04
CA ALA A 526 14.93 -4.80 -31.13
C ALA A 526 14.19 -4.01 -30.05
N ALA A 527 14.67 -4.04 -28.82
CA ALA A 527 14.10 -3.26 -27.72
C ALA A 527 14.17 -1.75 -27.96
N TRP A 528 15.33 -1.27 -28.46
CA TRP A 528 15.51 0.13 -28.85
C TRP A 528 14.55 0.53 -29.97
N GLN A 529 14.41 -0.31 -31.02
CA GLN A 529 13.50 -0.05 -32.14
C GLN A 529 12.07 0.08 -31.64
N VAL A 530 11.61 -0.82 -30.75
CA VAL A 530 10.27 -0.71 -30.15
C VAL A 530 10.12 0.60 -29.37
N GLY A 531 11.07 0.92 -28.48
CA GLY A 531 11.05 2.16 -27.71
C GLY A 531 10.98 3.42 -28.61
N ASN A 532 11.81 3.44 -29.65
CA ASN A 532 11.84 4.55 -30.62
C ASN A 532 10.53 4.68 -31.42
N VAL A 533 9.91 3.56 -31.82
CA VAL A 533 8.60 3.56 -32.48
C VAL A 533 7.52 4.08 -31.55
N LEU A 534 7.48 3.61 -30.30
CA LEU A 534 6.50 4.03 -29.30
C LEU A 534 6.65 5.50 -28.90
N LEU A 535 7.89 6.03 -28.90
CA LEU A 535 8.15 7.45 -28.65
C LEU A 535 7.44 8.36 -29.67
N GLY A 536 7.29 7.91 -30.91
CA GLY A 536 6.56 8.61 -31.97
C GLY A 536 5.05 8.39 -31.95
N THR A 537 4.47 7.70 -30.93
CA THR A 537 3.02 7.57 -30.77
C THR A 537 2.40 8.93 -30.47
N PRO A 538 1.35 9.36 -31.21
CA PRO A 538 0.68 10.63 -30.94
C PRO A 538 0.18 10.70 -29.50
N PRO A 539 0.59 11.71 -28.71
CA PRO A 539 0.17 11.84 -27.31
C PRO A 539 -1.29 12.31 -27.21
N PRO A 540 -1.89 12.37 -25.99
CA PRO A 540 -3.12 13.09 -25.74
C PRO A 540 -3.00 14.57 -26.11
N GLU A 541 -4.15 15.25 -26.28
CA GLU A 541 -4.20 16.69 -26.54
C GLU A 541 -3.43 17.46 -25.46
N ASN A 542 -2.74 18.52 -25.85
CA ASN A 542 -1.92 19.38 -25.00
C ASN A 542 -0.70 18.71 -24.32
N ALA A 543 -0.37 17.48 -24.65
CA ALA A 543 0.82 16.81 -24.15
C ALA A 543 2.01 16.93 -25.13
N ALA A 544 3.23 16.98 -24.59
CA ALA A 544 4.45 17.12 -25.38
C ALA A 544 4.70 15.86 -26.23
N HIS A 545 4.97 16.06 -27.53
CA HIS A 545 5.32 14.99 -28.46
C HIS A 545 6.74 14.45 -28.21
N ASN A 546 6.97 13.17 -28.53
CA ASN A 546 8.30 12.54 -28.54
C ASN A 546 9.04 12.64 -27.20
N ARG A 547 8.33 12.55 -26.08
CA ARG A 547 8.91 12.64 -24.73
C ARG A 547 8.69 11.38 -23.92
N ILE A 548 7.58 10.70 -24.10
CA ILE A 548 7.18 9.47 -23.42
C ILE A 548 6.87 8.43 -24.48
N ALA A 549 7.56 7.30 -24.44
CA ALA A 549 7.20 6.12 -25.24
C ALA A 549 6.04 5.40 -24.54
N PHE A 550 4.91 5.20 -25.22
CA PHE A 550 3.76 4.59 -24.58
C PHE A 550 2.90 3.76 -25.54
N LYS A 551 2.12 2.88 -24.96
CA LYS A 551 1.12 2.08 -25.66
C LYS A 551 -0.17 2.03 -24.88
N THR A 552 -1.27 2.19 -25.58
CA THR A 552 -2.61 2.01 -25.04
C THR A 552 -3.14 0.61 -25.34
N GLY A 553 -4.03 0.12 -24.50
CA GLY A 553 -4.80 -1.09 -24.69
C GLY A 553 -6.27 -0.84 -24.36
N THR A 554 -7.14 -1.57 -25.02
CA THR A 554 -8.58 -1.65 -24.72
C THR A 554 -8.96 -3.10 -24.83
N SER A 555 -9.52 -3.69 -23.78
CA SER A 555 -9.98 -5.07 -23.84
C SER A 555 -11.28 -5.19 -24.64
N TYR A 556 -11.54 -6.39 -25.14
CA TYR A 556 -12.79 -6.67 -25.83
C TYR A 556 -14.00 -6.39 -24.92
N GLY A 557 -15.01 -5.71 -25.44
CA GLY A 557 -16.20 -5.32 -24.70
C GLY A 557 -16.01 -4.12 -23.75
N TYR A 558 -14.97 -3.30 -23.96
CA TYR A 558 -14.74 -2.06 -23.19
C TYR A 558 -14.66 -2.26 -21.66
N ARG A 559 -14.07 -3.38 -21.19
CA ARG A 559 -13.95 -3.69 -19.75
C ARG A 559 -12.74 -3.07 -19.10
N ASP A 560 -11.64 -3.00 -19.84
CA ASP A 560 -10.35 -2.53 -19.35
C ASP A 560 -9.75 -1.53 -20.34
N ALA A 561 -9.35 -0.38 -19.83
CA ALA A 561 -8.60 0.63 -20.58
C ALA A 561 -7.21 0.77 -19.95
N TRP A 562 -6.17 0.66 -20.79
CA TRP A 562 -4.79 0.65 -20.35
C TRP A 562 -3.97 1.74 -21.01
N SER A 563 -2.98 2.23 -20.30
CA SER A 563 -1.88 2.97 -20.87
C SER A 563 -0.60 2.66 -20.10
N VAL A 564 0.41 2.14 -20.76
CA VAL A 564 1.74 1.93 -20.17
C VAL A 564 2.76 2.70 -20.94
N GLY A 565 3.56 3.50 -20.26
CA GLY A 565 4.56 4.34 -20.90
C GLY A 565 5.82 4.48 -20.07
N PHE A 566 6.90 4.86 -20.71
CA PHE A 566 8.21 5.01 -20.09
C PHE A 566 9.02 6.13 -20.71
N ASP A 567 9.89 6.70 -19.89
CA ASP A 567 11.01 7.53 -20.30
C ASP A 567 12.33 6.80 -19.98
N GLY A 568 13.48 7.46 -20.07
CA GLY A 568 14.78 6.85 -19.74
C GLY A 568 14.95 6.51 -18.25
N ARG A 569 14.10 6.98 -17.35
CA ARG A 569 14.22 6.82 -15.89
C ARG A 569 13.16 5.94 -15.28
N MET A 570 11.90 6.10 -15.68
CA MET A 570 10.80 5.41 -15.04
C MET A 570 9.78 4.88 -16.03
N THR A 571 9.06 3.87 -15.61
CA THR A 571 7.89 3.31 -16.29
C THR A 571 6.66 3.54 -15.44
N ILE A 572 5.59 4.04 -16.04
CA ILE A 572 4.30 4.23 -15.41
C ILE A 572 3.27 3.38 -16.13
N GLY A 573 2.50 2.61 -15.37
CA GLY A 573 1.35 1.87 -15.85
C GLY A 573 0.06 2.43 -15.26
N VAL A 574 -0.98 2.52 -16.08
CA VAL A 574 -2.33 2.96 -15.71
C VAL A 574 -3.35 1.97 -16.23
N TRP A 575 -4.24 1.55 -15.35
CA TRP A 575 -5.44 0.80 -15.65
C TRP A 575 -6.68 1.60 -15.24
N VAL A 576 -7.73 1.53 -16.06
CA VAL A 576 -9.04 2.14 -15.79
C VAL A 576 -10.12 1.14 -16.17
N GLY A 577 -11.10 0.96 -15.30
CA GLY A 577 -12.21 0.04 -15.53
C GLY A 577 -13.08 -0.13 -14.31
N ARG A 578 -13.99 -1.08 -14.38
CA ARG A 578 -14.78 -1.51 -13.24
C ARG A 578 -14.10 -2.70 -12.56
N PRO A 579 -13.92 -2.69 -11.24
CA PRO A 579 -13.30 -3.81 -10.52
C PRO A 579 -14.06 -5.14 -10.68
N ASP A 580 -15.38 -5.08 -10.86
CA ASP A 580 -16.24 -6.24 -11.11
C ASP A 580 -16.11 -6.80 -12.55
N GLY A 581 -15.36 -6.13 -13.42
CA GLY A 581 -15.15 -6.53 -14.81
C GLY A 581 -16.34 -6.29 -15.73
N ALA A 582 -17.36 -5.55 -15.29
CA ALA A 582 -18.48 -5.19 -16.15
C ALA A 582 -18.05 -4.21 -17.26
N PRO A 583 -18.64 -4.27 -18.46
CA PRO A 583 -18.31 -3.38 -19.56
C PRO A 583 -18.70 -1.94 -19.26
N VAL A 584 -17.90 -1.00 -19.78
CA VAL A 584 -18.18 0.44 -19.73
C VAL A 584 -18.15 0.95 -21.19
N PRO A 585 -19.30 1.14 -21.84
CA PRO A 585 -19.35 1.59 -23.22
C PRO A 585 -18.51 2.86 -23.45
N GLY A 586 -17.66 2.86 -24.48
CA GLY A 586 -16.78 3.99 -24.77
C GLY A 586 -15.51 4.09 -23.93
N LEU A 587 -15.26 3.18 -23.01
CA LEU A 587 -14.02 3.15 -22.23
C LEU A 587 -12.83 2.68 -23.08
N ILE A 588 -12.07 3.62 -23.59
CA ILE A 588 -10.95 3.39 -24.51
C ILE A 588 -9.65 3.84 -23.87
N GLY A 589 -8.58 3.02 -23.96
CA GLY A 589 -7.28 3.32 -23.34
C GLY A 589 -6.71 4.68 -23.74
N ARG A 590 -6.89 5.09 -25.00
CA ARG A 590 -6.42 6.38 -25.50
C ARG A 590 -7.12 7.57 -24.84
N VAL A 591 -8.42 7.45 -24.54
CA VAL A 591 -9.24 8.54 -24.00
C VAL A 591 -9.23 8.52 -22.48
N ALA A 592 -9.33 7.34 -21.86
CA ALA A 592 -9.46 7.22 -20.40
C ALA A 592 -8.10 7.09 -19.69
N ALA A 593 -7.21 6.22 -20.17
CA ALA A 593 -5.98 5.89 -19.44
C ALA A 593 -4.77 6.73 -19.85
N ALA A 594 -4.64 7.11 -21.14
CA ALA A 594 -3.47 7.87 -21.60
C ALA A 594 -3.36 9.27 -20.98
N PRO A 595 -4.42 10.07 -20.81
CA PRO A 595 -4.34 11.35 -20.11
C PRO A 595 -3.85 11.18 -18.66
N ILE A 596 -4.30 10.14 -17.95
CA ILE A 596 -3.87 9.85 -16.58
C ILE A 596 -2.38 9.49 -16.54
N LEU A 597 -1.89 8.73 -17.52
CA LEU A 597 -0.48 8.39 -17.65
C LEU A 597 0.39 9.67 -17.76
N PHE A 598 0.03 10.59 -18.66
CA PHE A 598 0.77 11.83 -18.86
C PHE A 598 0.70 12.75 -17.63
N ASP A 599 -0.45 12.85 -16.99
CA ASP A 599 -0.61 13.56 -15.71
C ASP A 599 0.25 12.94 -14.59
N ALA A 600 0.33 11.60 -14.54
CA ALA A 600 1.16 10.91 -13.56
C ALA A 600 2.64 11.24 -13.78
N PHE A 601 3.13 11.23 -15.03
CA PHE A 601 4.49 11.68 -15.35
C PHE A 601 4.73 13.13 -14.94
N ALA A 602 3.81 14.05 -15.23
CA ALA A 602 3.92 15.45 -14.84
C ALA A 602 4.00 15.63 -13.31
N ARG A 603 3.23 14.84 -12.55
CA ARG A 603 3.18 14.87 -11.07
C ARG A 603 4.42 14.26 -10.41
N THR A 604 5.30 13.58 -11.15
CA THR A 604 6.59 13.15 -10.59
C THR A 604 7.47 14.32 -10.18
N GLY A 605 7.23 15.51 -10.75
CA GLY A 605 8.06 16.71 -10.56
C GLY A 605 9.47 16.57 -11.12
N LYS A 606 9.74 15.51 -11.88
CA LYS A 606 11.06 15.25 -12.49
C LYS A 606 11.05 15.60 -13.98
N THR A 607 12.15 16.13 -14.45
CA THR A 607 12.37 16.30 -15.91
C THR A 607 12.40 14.94 -16.58
N LEU A 608 11.65 14.78 -17.68
CA LEU A 608 11.61 13.57 -18.47
C LEU A 608 13.01 13.24 -19.00
N ALA A 609 13.47 12.02 -18.73
CA ALA A 609 14.77 11.55 -19.19
C ALA A 609 14.68 11.03 -20.64
N PRO A 610 15.66 11.34 -21.51
CA PRO A 610 15.68 10.79 -22.86
C PRO A 610 15.83 9.27 -22.82
N LEU A 611 15.26 8.59 -23.82
CA LEU A 611 15.50 7.17 -24.03
C LEU A 611 16.97 6.89 -24.39
N PRO A 612 17.45 5.67 -24.18
CA PRO A 612 18.80 5.27 -24.56
C PRO A 612 19.09 5.54 -26.05
N LYS A 613 20.34 5.85 -26.37
CA LYS A 613 20.81 5.98 -27.76
C LYS A 613 20.74 4.61 -28.46
N PRO A 614 20.67 4.60 -29.83
CA PRO A 614 20.68 3.35 -30.57
C PRO A 614 21.95 2.54 -30.24
N PRO A 615 21.82 1.23 -29.97
CA PRO A 615 22.96 0.33 -29.82
C PRO A 615 23.82 0.27 -31.06
N LYS A 616 25.09 -0.11 -30.93
CA LYS A 616 25.97 -0.31 -32.08
C LYS A 616 25.39 -1.36 -33.01
N GLY A 617 25.48 -1.11 -34.34
CA GLY A 617 24.94 -2.00 -35.35
C GLY A 617 23.45 -1.83 -35.64
N THR A 618 22.76 -0.89 -34.98
CA THR A 618 21.36 -0.60 -35.28
C THR A 618 21.24 -0.03 -36.70
N LEU A 619 20.47 -0.72 -37.56
CA LEU A 619 20.09 -0.20 -38.87
C LEU A 619 19.06 0.93 -38.71
N VAL A 620 19.44 2.14 -39.06
CA VAL A 620 18.56 3.30 -39.09
C VAL A 620 18.48 3.77 -40.56
N ALA A 621 17.41 3.37 -41.22
CA ALA A 621 17.25 3.66 -42.66
C ALA A 621 15.77 3.82 -43.02
N SER A 622 15.50 4.71 -43.98
CA SER A 622 14.16 4.77 -44.60
C SER A 622 13.91 3.53 -45.46
N ASN A 623 12.66 3.20 -45.75
CA ASN A 623 12.28 2.03 -46.58
C ASN A 623 13.05 1.94 -47.88
N ALA A 624 13.30 3.06 -48.57
CA ALA A 624 14.03 3.09 -49.84
C ALA A 624 15.45 2.52 -49.74
N LYS A 625 16.12 2.73 -48.58
CA LYS A 625 17.49 2.30 -48.31
C LYS A 625 17.59 0.94 -47.62
N LEU A 626 16.47 0.31 -47.27
CA LEU A 626 16.45 -1.02 -46.67
C LEU A 626 16.91 -2.08 -47.67
N PRO A 627 17.56 -3.18 -47.20
CA PRO A 627 17.76 -4.38 -48.00
C PRO A 627 16.41 -4.93 -48.52
N LEU A 628 16.42 -5.50 -49.71
CA LEU A 628 15.20 -5.98 -50.38
C LEU A 628 14.29 -6.84 -49.50
N PRO A 629 14.79 -7.81 -48.72
CA PRO A 629 13.94 -8.63 -47.85
C PRO A 629 13.21 -7.82 -46.77
N LEU A 630 13.81 -6.71 -46.31
CA LEU A 630 13.24 -5.84 -45.29
C LEU A 630 12.36 -4.71 -45.83
N LYS A 631 12.27 -4.52 -47.14
CA LYS A 631 11.42 -3.45 -47.68
C LYS A 631 9.93 -3.69 -47.46
N ARG A 632 9.50 -4.93 -47.57
CA ARG A 632 8.10 -5.31 -47.37
C ARG A 632 8.00 -6.69 -46.69
N PHE A 633 7.17 -6.78 -45.68
CA PHE A 633 6.81 -8.04 -45.05
C PHE A 633 5.91 -8.86 -45.97
N ARG A 634 6.22 -10.15 -46.08
CA ARG A 634 5.42 -11.13 -46.84
C ARG A 634 5.16 -12.33 -45.94
N PRO A 635 3.89 -12.68 -45.71
CA PRO A 635 3.53 -13.93 -45.00
C PRO A 635 4.06 -15.15 -45.74
N VAL A 636 4.37 -16.21 -45.03
CA VAL A 636 4.79 -17.49 -45.64
C VAL A 636 3.59 -18.10 -46.39
N GLY A 637 3.76 -18.41 -47.67
CA GLY A 637 2.72 -19.01 -48.50
C GLY A 637 1.84 -18.05 -49.28
N GLU A 638 2.15 -16.75 -49.26
CA GLU A 638 1.54 -15.80 -50.19
C GLU A 638 2.13 -16.00 -51.58
N LEU A 639 1.64 -17.02 -52.30
CA LEU A 639 1.66 -16.99 -53.73
C LEU A 639 0.91 -15.74 -54.18
N VAL A 640 1.58 -14.92 -55.01
CA VAL A 640 1.02 -13.72 -55.63
C VAL A 640 -0.39 -14.04 -56.12
N ARG A 641 -1.41 -13.68 -55.34
CA ARG A 641 -2.76 -13.63 -55.88
C ARG A 641 -2.84 -12.39 -56.76
N THR A 642 -2.54 -12.58 -58.01
CA THR A 642 -2.97 -11.66 -59.06
C THR A 642 -4.48 -11.55 -58.97
N GLY A 643 -4.98 -10.33 -58.79
CA GLY A 643 -6.35 -9.88 -58.66
C GLY A 643 -7.44 -10.85 -59.10
N GLY A 644 -7.95 -11.63 -58.16
CA GLY A 644 -9.23 -12.30 -58.29
C GLY A 644 -10.16 -11.67 -57.23
N GLU A 645 -11.31 -11.24 -57.65
CA GLU A 645 -12.39 -10.80 -56.76
C GLU A 645 -12.60 -11.85 -55.71
N GLN A 646 -12.46 -11.48 -54.43
CA GLN A 646 -12.76 -12.38 -53.32
C GLN A 646 -14.24 -12.78 -53.41
N ALA A 647 -14.52 -14.08 -53.33
CA ALA A 647 -15.90 -14.56 -53.27
C ALA A 647 -16.60 -13.87 -52.07
N LEU A 648 -17.84 -13.46 -52.29
CA LEU A 648 -18.67 -12.91 -51.24
C LEU A 648 -18.74 -13.88 -50.03
N HIS A 649 -18.49 -13.39 -48.83
CA HIS A 649 -18.55 -14.15 -47.61
C HIS A 649 -19.01 -13.30 -46.43
N ILE A 650 -19.98 -13.83 -45.63
CA ILE A 650 -20.45 -13.21 -44.39
C ILE A 650 -19.43 -13.51 -43.29
N GLN A 651 -18.72 -12.49 -42.81
CA GLN A 651 -17.73 -12.60 -41.74
C GLN A 651 -18.37 -12.59 -40.37
N PHE A 652 -19.47 -11.85 -40.20
CA PHE A 652 -20.23 -11.78 -38.97
C PHE A 652 -21.72 -11.55 -39.28
N PRO A 653 -22.60 -12.23 -38.58
CA PRO A 653 -22.38 -13.33 -37.65
C PRO A 653 -21.89 -14.61 -38.33
N LEU A 654 -21.19 -15.46 -37.57
CA LEU A 654 -20.71 -16.76 -38.08
C LEU A 654 -21.89 -17.74 -38.20
N ASN A 655 -21.78 -18.66 -39.18
CA ASN A 655 -22.77 -19.72 -39.32
C ASN A 655 -22.83 -20.58 -38.03
N GLY A 656 -24.04 -20.79 -37.51
CA GLY A 656 -24.26 -21.58 -36.27
C GLY A 656 -24.02 -20.79 -34.98
N SER A 657 -23.66 -19.48 -35.04
CA SER A 657 -23.43 -18.69 -33.84
C SER A 657 -24.73 -18.43 -33.05
N ARG A 658 -24.58 -18.31 -31.73
CA ARG A 658 -25.61 -17.82 -30.81
C ARG A 658 -25.35 -16.36 -30.52
N ILE A 659 -26.37 -15.54 -30.61
CA ILE A 659 -26.29 -14.09 -30.41
C ILE A 659 -27.27 -13.73 -29.29
N ASP A 660 -26.73 -13.27 -28.19
CA ASP A 660 -27.52 -12.73 -27.10
C ASP A 660 -27.81 -11.25 -27.41
N VAL A 661 -29.07 -10.93 -27.57
CA VAL A 661 -29.50 -9.54 -27.79
C VAL A 661 -29.88 -8.95 -26.44
N ASP A 662 -29.02 -8.03 -25.96
CA ASP A 662 -29.25 -7.37 -24.69
C ASP A 662 -30.51 -6.48 -24.75
N ARG A 663 -31.49 -6.80 -23.91
CA ARG A 663 -32.77 -6.05 -23.75
C ARG A 663 -32.73 -5.18 -22.49
N SER A 664 -31.59 -4.96 -21.89
CA SER A 664 -31.48 -4.20 -20.65
C SER A 664 -31.73 -2.70 -20.90
N GLY A 665 -32.95 -2.27 -20.69
CA GLY A 665 -33.31 -0.86 -20.47
C GLY A 665 -34.18 -0.15 -21.50
N GLY A 666 -34.69 -0.82 -22.50
CA GLY A 666 -35.60 -0.19 -23.47
C GLY A 666 -36.36 -1.20 -24.34
N THR A 667 -37.47 -0.75 -24.95
CA THR A 667 -38.31 -1.54 -25.85
C THR A 667 -37.67 -1.87 -27.21
N GLU A 668 -36.47 -1.39 -27.49
CA GLU A 668 -35.76 -1.66 -28.73
C GLU A 668 -34.51 -2.55 -28.49
N ALA A 669 -34.44 -3.66 -29.22
CA ALA A 669 -33.32 -4.56 -29.20
C ALA A 669 -32.06 -3.89 -29.82
N ALA A 670 -30.85 -4.11 -29.24
CA ALA A 670 -29.63 -3.54 -29.79
C ALA A 670 -29.40 -4.01 -31.24
N ALA A 671 -29.11 -3.08 -32.14
CA ALA A 671 -28.90 -3.39 -33.54
C ALA A 671 -27.67 -4.31 -33.75
N MET A 672 -27.83 -5.35 -34.54
CA MET A 672 -26.81 -6.37 -34.82
C MET A 672 -26.00 -5.98 -36.08
N PRO A 673 -24.66 -5.97 -36.03
CA PRO A 673 -23.86 -5.72 -37.20
C PRO A 673 -23.82 -6.95 -38.11
N VAL A 674 -23.97 -6.75 -39.40
CA VAL A 674 -23.69 -7.72 -40.45
C VAL A 674 -22.46 -7.25 -41.21
N LYS A 675 -21.43 -8.11 -41.25
CA LYS A 675 -20.16 -7.79 -41.92
C LYS A 675 -19.85 -8.78 -43.03
N VAL A 676 -19.34 -8.27 -44.14
CA VAL A 676 -19.06 -9.08 -45.31
C VAL A 676 -17.67 -8.82 -45.87
N ALA A 677 -17.05 -9.85 -46.44
CA ALA A 677 -15.81 -9.76 -47.18
C ALA A 677 -16.06 -10.20 -48.63
N GLY A 678 -15.22 -9.71 -49.53
CA GLY A 678 -15.37 -10.04 -50.97
C GLY A 678 -16.66 -9.48 -51.58
N GLY A 679 -17.06 -10.00 -52.73
CA GLY A 679 -18.24 -9.60 -53.48
C GLY A 679 -18.15 -8.19 -54.06
N VAL A 680 -19.10 -7.86 -54.94
CA VAL A 680 -19.19 -6.58 -55.65
C VAL A 680 -20.33 -5.72 -55.09
N LEU A 681 -20.03 -4.47 -54.75
CA LEU A 681 -21.03 -3.50 -54.27
C LEU A 681 -21.95 -3.02 -55.42
N PRO A 682 -23.20 -2.65 -55.12
CA PRO A 682 -23.88 -2.74 -53.82
C PRO A 682 -24.26 -4.17 -53.43
N MET A 683 -24.37 -4.45 -52.11
CA MET A 683 -24.77 -5.76 -51.63
C MET A 683 -26.05 -5.64 -50.82
N THR A 684 -27.02 -6.53 -51.01
CA THR A 684 -28.29 -6.54 -50.33
C THR A 684 -28.26 -7.55 -49.16
N VAL A 685 -28.61 -7.10 -47.97
CA VAL A 685 -28.81 -7.97 -46.77
C VAL A 685 -30.26 -8.41 -46.70
N MET A 686 -30.43 -9.70 -46.50
CA MET A 686 -31.76 -10.31 -46.29
C MET A 686 -31.78 -11.12 -45.01
N VAL A 687 -32.88 -11.04 -44.26
CA VAL A 687 -33.14 -11.88 -43.07
C VAL A 687 -34.42 -12.64 -43.29
N ASN A 688 -34.36 -13.97 -43.19
CA ASN A 688 -35.51 -14.87 -43.42
C ASN A 688 -36.25 -14.58 -44.76
N GLY A 689 -35.50 -14.12 -45.78
CA GLY A 689 -36.05 -13.81 -47.08
C GLY A 689 -36.54 -12.35 -47.26
N THR A 690 -36.52 -11.54 -46.20
CA THR A 690 -36.91 -10.12 -46.27
C THR A 690 -35.66 -9.25 -46.46
N ALA A 691 -35.61 -8.41 -47.46
CA ALA A 691 -34.54 -7.49 -47.70
C ALA A 691 -34.56 -6.34 -46.68
N LEU A 692 -33.45 -6.14 -45.96
CA LEU A 692 -33.31 -5.10 -44.95
C LEU A 692 -32.53 -3.87 -45.45
N GLY A 693 -32.00 -3.93 -46.69
CA GLY A 693 -31.32 -2.86 -47.38
C GLY A 693 -29.90 -3.20 -47.77
N GLU A 694 -29.17 -2.18 -48.24
CA GLU A 694 -27.86 -2.34 -48.91
C GLU A 694 -26.69 -2.12 -47.93
N ILE A 695 -25.60 -2.84 -48.16
CA ILE A 695 -24.29 -2.65 -47.54
C ILE A 695 -23.51 -1.66 -48.41
N ASP A 696 -22.99 -0.61 -47.74
CA ASP A 696 -22.17 0.43 -48.35
C ASP A 696 -20.69 0.04 -48.49
N GLY A 697 -19.87 1.02 -48.89
CA GLY A 697 -18.41 0.85 -49.03
C GLY A 697 -17.69 0.41 -47.76
N ARG A 698 -18.30 0.50 -46.56
CA ARG A 698 -17.73 0.03 -45.31
C ARG A 698 -17.91 -1.48 -45.10
N ARG A 699 -18.59 -2.13 -46.05
CA ARG A 699 -18.84 -3.59 -46.04
C ARG A 699 -19.48 -4.11 -44.75
N GLN A 700 -20.28 -3.27 -44.07
CA GLN A 700 -21.07 -3.62 -42.89
C GLN A 700 -22.39 -2.88 -42.86
N ARG A 701 -23.38 -3.47 -42.19
CA ARG A 701 -24.68 -2.89 -41.94
C ARG A 701 -25.18 -3.29 -40.56
N LEU A 702 -25.73 -2.33 -39.84
CA LEU A 702 -26.52 -2.62 -38.64
C LEU A 702 -27.93 -2.99 -39.08
N ILE A 703 -28.44 -4.09 -38.55
CA ILE A 703 -29.83 -4.55 -38.76
C ILE A 703 -30.48 -4.77 -37.41
N ASP A 704 -31.80 -4.56 -37.38
CA ASP A 704 -32.60 -4.91 -36.23
C ASP A 704 -32.66 -6.45 -36.16
N PRO A 705 -32.29 -7.06 -35.00
CA PRO A 705 -32.33 -8.50 -34.91
C PRO A 705 -33.75 -9.02 -35.03
N PRO A 706 -33.98 -10.05 -35.86
CA PRO A 706 -35.28 -10.71 -35.85
C PRO A 706 -35.53 -11.31 -34.46
N GLY A 707 -36.74 -11.49 -34.04
CA GLY A 707 -37.09 -12.01 -32.73
C GLY A 707 -36.35 -13.30 -32.35
N PRO A 708 -36.45 -13.75 -31.06
CA PRO A 708 -35.77 -14.95 -30.60
C PRO A 708 -36.06 -16.17 -31.46
N GLY A 709 -35.05 -16.97 -31.74
CA GLY A 709 -35.18 -18.14 -32.58
C GLY A 709 -34.05 -18.29 -33.61
N PHE A 710 -34.25 -19.18 -34.61
CA PHE A 710 -33.33 -19.29 -35.73
C PHE A 710 -33.62 -18.23 -36.80
N ALA A 711 -32.57 -17.58 -37.26
CA ALA A 711 -32.61 -16.59 -38.35
C ALA A 711 -31.64 -16.98 -39.46
N ARG A 712 -32.14 -16.93 -40.73
CA ARG A 712 -31.31 -17.12 -41.90
C ARG A 712 -30.92 -15.75 -42.44
N LEU A 713 -29.65 -15.43 -42.40
CA LEU A 713 -29.06 -14.22 -42.94
C LEU A 713 -28.42 -14.53 -44.29
N THR A 714 -28.82 -13.83 -45.32
CA THR A 714 -28.28 -13.95 -46.71
C THR A 714 -27.79 -12.59 -47.16
N VAL A 715 -26.61 -12.55 -47.78
CA VAL A 715 -26.11 -11.36 -48.48
C VAL A 715 -25.95 -11.72 -49.94
N ILE A 716 -26.46 -10.86 -50.81
CA ILE A 716 -26.37 -10.98 -52.27
C ILE A 716 -25.63 -9.77 -52.82
N ASP A 717 -24.62 -9.98 -53.65
CA ASP A 717 -23.85 -8.91 -54.30
C ASP A 717 -24.43 -8.47 -55.63
N ALA A 718 -23.88 -7.41 -56.22
CA ALA A 718 -24.32 -6.84 -57.49
C ALA A 718 -24.21 -7.81 -58.71
N THR A 719 -23.41 -8.87 -58.55
CA THR A 719 -23.26 -9.91 -59.61
C THR A 719 -24.26 -11.09 -59.41
N GLY A 720 -25.02 -11.07 -58.29
CA GLY A 720 -25.92 -12.15 -57.93
C GLY A 720 -25.25 -13.29 -57.14
N ALA A 721 -23.97 -13.16 -56.80
CA ALA A 721 -23.32 -14.07 -55.88
C ALA A 721 -23.91 -13.91 -54.46
N ALA A 722 -24.18 -15.01 -53.76
CA ALA A 722 -24.82 -15.01 -52.47
C ALA A 722 -24.04 -15.87 -51.44
N ASP A 723 -23.99 -15.38 -50.17
CA ASP A 723 -23.57 -16.18 -49.03
C ASP A 723 -24.66 -16.15 -47.95
N THR A 724 -24.80 -17.29 -47.24
CA THR A 724 -25.88 -17.46 -46.26
C THR A 724 -25.37 -18.12 -45.00
N VAL A 725 -25.75 -17.55 -43.86
CA VAL A 725 -25.50 -18.12 -42.51
C VAL A 725 -26.79 -18.29 -41.75
N VAL A 726 -26.87 -19.31 -40.91
CA VAL A 726 -27.97 -19.53 -39.97
C VAL A 726 -27.45 -19.27 -38.57
N ILE A 727 -28.15 -18.40 -37.84
CA ILE A 727 -27.82 -18.00 -36.48
C ILE A 727 -28.97 -18.28 -35.54
N ARG A 728 -28.67 -18.38 -34.24
CA ARG A 728 -29.70 -18.46 -33.18
C ARG A 728 -29.66 -17.19 -32.36
N ILE A 729 -30.77 -16.49 -32.25
CA ILE A 729 -30.94 -15.30 -31.42
C ILE A 729 -31.60 -15.73 -30.12
N GLN A 730 -31.04 -15.30 -28.99
CA GLN A 730 -31.50 -15.59 -27.63
C GLN A 730 -31.90 -14.32 -26.89
#